data_6335db2b3ec725da923fd6e46f569e7c
#
_entry.id   6335db2b3ec725da923fd6e46f569e7c
#
_cell.length_a   1.000
_cell.length_b   1.000
_cell.length_c   1.000
_cell.angle_alpha   90.00
_cell.angle_beta   90.00
_cell.angle_gamma   90.00
#
_symmetry.space_group_name_H-M   'P 1'
#
loop_
_entity.id
_entity.type
_entity.pdbx_description
1 polymer ?
#
loop_
_entity_poly.entity_id
_entity_poly.type
_entity_poly.pdbx_seq_one_letter_code
_entity_poly.pdbx_strand_id
1 'polypeptide(L)'
;MGCCMVWLAAMSSPLGLCASLENLSCPADRITVEIEMPQPGRSDSPTWSLEFMNHSLLERCELSLNVHGRGNVLAGAKWLATERSEHRERIPVLFGKSAEATNHFRESVLIFLSEDGYRIQLRFRCYPDAIAFRYELLAAPTHNQIVIADEATSFHIVGQPKAMVQYLENHRTSHEHEVATLPLGQVEHQALLDLPLTLQWPDGITAVLTEAALRNYAGMALSRERDVGSYNRLRARLTPRPDGNKVVASLPLLSPWRVLLVGERAGALLESNTLYCLNEPSVLEDISWIKPDKLTFHWWNGDVFDGIPGDSPLSIEMARRYIDFCADQGLNIHAISSTQAPTSPWYHQVKPGVAPGPETDVTRPRESFDLEAIRAYADLKGIRLWTWVHQDALRGRVEEAFAAFEKMGWQGMMVDFFDHDDQDHVLFAEEILAAAARHHILIHFHGIWKPTGLRRTYPNLMNHEGALNLEYLKWSDRCTPTHNLHMAFTRLMAGPMDYHLGGFRAVTADAFEARQVAPLVLGTRCHMLAMYVCFDNPAPMVADYPQAYLNQPGFDFLMAIPTWWDETRVLHDELGECLVMARRRDRTWYLGGMCGERSHELSLDLSNLLDGKGQLELWEDVAARFPNRLSQRKLEVSPDQPLTLHLEPGGGVVGRLNQAPSPTP
;
A
#
# COMPACT_ATOMS: atom_id res chain seq x y z
N MET A 1 52.21 48.65 -59.27
CA MET A 1 52.39 47.24 -58.89
C MET A 1 52.13 47.20 -57.36
N GLY A 2 50.95 46.95 -56.92
CA GLY A 2 50.55 46.88 -55.53
C GLY A 2 49.92 45.53 -55.28
N CYS A 3 50.49 44.76 -54.38
CA CYS A 3 50.05 43.43 -53.98
C CYS A 3 49.11 43.59 -52.76
N CYS A 4 47.80 43.32 -52.93
CA CYS A 4 46.86 43.24 -51.82
C CYS A 4 46.93 41.84 -51.21
N MET A 5 47.40 41.75 -49.95
CA MET A 5 47.23 40.57 -49.11
C MET A 5 45.83 40.63 -48.46
N VAL A 6 45.00 39.63 -48.78
CA VAL A 6 43.71 39.36 -48.09
C VAL A 6 43.99 38.45 -46.90
N TRP A 7 43.72 38.97 -45.68
CA TRP A 7 43.69 38.15 -44.47
C TRP A 7 42.34 37.47 -44.36
N LEU A 8 42.29 36.11 -44.43
CA LEU A 8 41.15 35.32 -44.02
C LEU A 8 41.21 35.14 -42.48
N ALA A 9 40.35 35.84 -41.79
CA ALA A 9 40.08 35.56 -40.37
C ALA A 9 39.19 34.31 -40.30
N ALA A 10 39.71 33.20 -39.86
CA ALA A 10 38.93 32.03 -39.50
C ALA A 10 38.20 32.31 -38.18
N MET A 11 36.89 32.61 -38.26
CA MET A 11 35.99 32.56 -37.09
C MET A 11 35.78 31.11 -36.71
N SER A 12 36.47 30.63 -35.68
CA SER A 12 36.09 29.41 -34.94
C SER A 12 34.89 29.72 -34.10
N SER A 13 33.71 29.35 -34.56
CA SER A 13 32.53 29.25 -33.71
C SER A 13 32.81 28.22 -32.59
N PRO A 14 32.53 28.51 -31.31
CA PRO A 14 32.61 27.47 -30.32
C PRO A 14 31.51 26.46 -30.63
N LEU A 15 31.89 25.23 -30.96
CA LEU A 15 30.98 24.10 -30.95
C LEU A 15 30.39 24.00 -29.54
N GLY A 16 29.17 24.47 -29.38
CA GLY A 16 28.40 24.17 -28.18
C GLY A 16 28.31 22.65 -28.03
N LEU A 17 28.92 22.11 -26.99
CA LEU A 17 28.72 20.72 -26.61
C LEU A 17 27.23 20.55 -26.32
N CYS A 18 26.50 19.92 -27.26
CA CYS A 18 25.15 19.46 -27.01
C CYS A 18 25.19 18.49 -25.81
N ALA A 19 24.34 18.67 -24.82
CA ALA A 19 24.13 17.71 -23.76
C ALA A 19 23.75 16.37 -24.41
N SER A 20 24.32 15.26 -23.93
CA SER A 20 23.92 13.93 -24.39
C SER A 20 22.59 13.57 -23.75
N LEU A 21 21.59 13.26 -24.58
CA LEU A 21 20.25 12.90 -24.16
C LEU A 21 19.99 11.41 -24.37
N GLU A 22 19.34 10.79 -23.41
CA GLU A 22 18.77 9.46 -23.52
C GLU A 22 17.24 9.58 -23.43
N ASN A 23 16.54 8.97 -24.40
CA ASN A 23 15.08 8.96 -24.44
C ASN A 23 14.57 7.55 -24.22
N LEU A 24 13.58 7.40 -23.32
CA LEU A 24 12.90 6.16 -23.01
C LEU A 24 11.39 6.40 -23.06
N SER A 25 10.66 5.61 -23.85
CA SER A 25 9.19 5.63 -23.83
C SER A 25 8.63 4.31 -23.32
N CYS A 26 7.41 4.34 -22.77
CA CYS A 26 6.71 3.12 -22.40
C CYS A 26 6.25 2.32 -23.63
N PRO A 27 5.90 1.04 -23.52
CA PRO A 27 5.44 0.22 -24.63
C PRO A 27 4.20 0.75 -25.35
N ALA A 28 3.39 1.58 -24.69
CA ALA A 28 2.20 2.23 -25.24
C ALA A 28 2.47 3.65 -25.78
N ASP A 29 3.72 4.12 -25.70
CA ASP A 29 4.19 5.45 -26.10
C ASP A 29 3.42 6.63 -25.48
N ARG A 30 2.80 6.41 -24.29
CA ARG A 30 2.05 7.42 -23.52
C ARG A 30 2.89 8.17 -22.52
N ILE A 31 3.94 7.52 -22.03
CA ILE A 31 4.95 8.07 -21.09
C ILE A 31 6.25 8.19 -21.84
N THR A 32 6.86 9.36 -21.79
CA THR A 32 8.20 9.63 -22.33
C THR A 32 9.09 10.19 -21.22
N VAL A 33 10.28 9.65 -21.12
CA VAL A 33 11.31 10.09 -20.16
C VAL A 33 12.52 10.56 -20.96
N GLU A 34 12.98 11.76 -20.67
CA GLU A 34 14.22 12.29 -21.17
C GLU A 34 15.25 12.36 -20.04
N ILE A 35 16.43 11.81 -20.25
CA ILE A 35 17.52 11.82 -19.25
C ILE A 35 18.69 12.59 -19.85
N GLU A 36 19.03 13.72 -19.23
CA GLU A 36 20.14 14.57 -19.61
C GLU A 36 21.41 14.14 -18.86
N MET A 37 22.46 13.81 -19.60
CA MET A 37 23.75 13.40 -19.03
C MET A 37 24.55 14.59 -18.54
N PRO A 38 25.36 14.44 -17.45
CA PRO A 38 26.25 15.49 -16.99
C PRO A 38 27.28 15.84 -18.06
N GLN A 39 27.61 17.10 -18.20
CA GLN A 39 28.65 17.54 -19.14
C GLN A 39 30.04 17.18 -18.59
N PRO A 40 30.96 16.64 -19.41
CA PRO A 40 32.31 16.34 -18.98
C PRO A 40 33.00 17.56 -18.39
N GLY A 41 33.66 17.39 -17.23
CA GLY A 41 34.39 18.44 -16.53
C GLY A 41 33.55 19.43 -15.73
N ARG A 42 32.25 19.19 -15.60
CA ARG A 42 31.34 19.87 -14.65
C ARG A 42 30.98 18.95 -13.50
N SER A 43 30.67 19.53 -12.35
CA SER A 43 30.18 18.80 -11.18
C SER A 43 28.66 18.54 -11.20
N ASP A 44 28.05 18.62 -12.39
CA ASP A 44 26.62 18.42 -12.56
C ASP A 44 26.24 16.95 -12.42
N SER A 45 25.04 16.67 -11.94
CA SER A 45 24.44 15.34 -11.87
C SER A 45 23.55 15.09 -13.08
N PRO A 46 23.28 13.81 -13.45
CA PRO A 46 22.23 13.53 -14.43
C PRO A 46 20.90 14.10 -13.96
N THR A 47 20.10 14.61 -14.90
CA THR A 47 18.71 15.03 -14.65
C THR A 47 17.75 14.27 -15.52
N TRP A 48 16.49 14.20 -15.13
CA TRP A 48 15.45 13.55 -15.91
C TRP A 48 14.16 14.36 -15.91
N SER A 49 13.41 14.22 -16.98
CA SER A 49 12.13 14.86 -17.20
C SER A 49 11.10 13.81 -17.64
N LEU A 50 9.82 14.06 -17.40
CA LEU A 50 8.75 13.14 -17.72
C LEU A 50 7.58 13.86 -18.36
N GLU A 51 7.12 13.30 -19.48
CA GLU A 51 5.87 13.68 -20.15
C GLU A 51 4.89 12.51 -20.14
N PHE A 52 3.61 12.81 -19.95
CA PHE A 52 2.51 11.88 -20.12
C PHE A 52 1.52 12.45 -21.14
N MET A 53 1.33 11.74 -22.28
CA MET A 53 0.42 12.17 -23.37
C MET A 53 0.69 13.62 -23.82
N ASN A 54 1.96 14.01 -23.95
CA ASN A 54 2.47 15.35 -24.28
C ASN A 54 2.22 16.44 -23.20
N HIS A 55 1.83 16.06 -21.98
CA HIS A 55 1.82 16.96 -20.82
C HIS A 55 3.11 16.78 -20.04
N SER A 56 3.88 17.85 -19.85
CA SER A 56 5.05 17.82 -18.98
C SER A 56 4.61 17.76 -17.52
N LEU A 57 5.00 16.69 -16.82
CA LEU A 57 4.67 16.48 -15.41
C LEU A 57 5.86 16.75 -14.49
N LEU A 58 7.06 16.38 -14.94
CA LEU A 58 8.32 16.61 -14.23
C LEU A 58 9.37 17.19 -15.17
N GLU A 59 10.17 18.13 -14.68
CA GLU A 59 11.24 18.72 -15.47
C GLU A 59 12.55 18.83 -14.67
N ARG A 60 13.66 18.37 -15.29
CA ARG A 60 15.03 18.50 -14.78
C ARG A 60 15.20 18.03 -13.34
N CYS A 61 14.60 16.91 -12.99
CA CYS A 61 14.73 16.28 -11.68
C CYS A 61 16.16 15.76 -11.47
N GLU A 62 16.80 16.13 -10.38
CA GLU A 62 18.19 15.73 -10.08
C GLU A 62 18.25 14.29 -9.56
N LEU A 63 19.21 13.51 -10.07
CA LEU A 63 19.55 12.17 -9.58
C LEU A 63 20.77 12.27 -8.67
N SER A 64 20.63 11.81 -7.42
CA SER A 64 21.68 11.98 -6.42
C SER A 64 21.72 10.82 -5.44
N LEU A 65 22.91 10.22 -5.32
CA LEU A 65 23.23 9.19 -4.33
C LEU A 65 24.47 9.62 -3.55
N ASN A 66 24.30 10.04 -2.30
CA ASN A 66 25.34 10.57 -1.44
C ASN A 66 26.03 9.47 -0.63
N VAL A 67 27.28 9.21 -0.94
CA VAL A 67 28.13 8.30 -0.16
C VAL A 67 28.85 9.12 0.94
N HIS A 68 28.92 8.54 2.14
CA HIS A 68 29.55 9.19 3.29
C HIS A 68 31.00 9.60 2.99
N GLY A 69 31.34 10.84 3.32
CA GLY A 69 32.68 11.42 3.07
C GLY A 69 32.97 11.77 1.61
N ARG A 70 32.10 11.40 0.65
CA ARG A 70 32.28 11.63 -0.79
C ARG A 70 31.25 12.60 -1.38
N GLY A 71 30.02 12.56 -0.91
CA GLY A 71 28.88 13.25 -1.54
C GLY A 71 28.28 12.48 -2.69
N ASN A 72 27.63 13.18 -3.64
CA ASN A 72 26.95 12.55 -4.75
C ASN A 72 27.94 11.86 -5.72
N VAL A 73 27.85 10.54 -5.83
CA VAL A 73 28.74 9.73 -6.68
C VAL A 73 28.45 9.88 -8.17
N LEU A 74 27.30 10.44 -8.54
CA LEU A 74 26.93 10.74 -9.94
C LEU A 74 27.41 12.12 -10.39
N ALA A 75 27.77 13.00 -9.47
CA ALA A 75 28.26 14.34 -9.82
C ALA A 75 29.59 14.24 -10.56
N GLY A 76 29.64 14.74 -11.80
CA GLY A 76 30.78 14.64 -12.70
C GLY A 76 31.13 13.24 -13.21
N ALA A 77 30.32 12.24 -12.91
CA ALA A 77 30.56 10.87 -13.35
C ALA A 77 30.49 10.76 -14.88
N LYS A 78 31.44 10.00 -15.45
CA LYS A 78 31.49 9.74 -16.90
C LYS A 78 30.44 8.71 -17.29
N TRP A 79 29.51 9.09 -18.15
CA TRP A 79 28.63 8.14 -18.81
C TRP A 79 29.43 7.30 -19.80
N LEU A 80 29.33 5.97 -19.66
CA LEU A 80 30.09 5.00 -20.48
C LEU A 80 29.24 4.39 -21.60
N ALA A 81 28.02 4.00 -21.29
CA ALA A 81 27.10 3.32 -22.19
C ALA A 81 25.65 3.36 -21.68
N THR A 82 24.71 3.08 -22.57
CA THR A 82 23.32 2.74 -22.25
C THR A 82 22.97 1.40 -22.88
N GLU A 83 22.44 0.50 -22.06
CA GLU A 83 21.85 -0.77 -22.50
C GLU A 83 20.33 -0.61 -22.53
N ARG A 84 19.68 -1.12 -23.60
CA ARG A 84 18.22 -1.03 -23.76
C ARG A 84 17.62 -2.40 -23.96
N SER A 85 16.46 -2.61 -23.37
CA SER A 85 15.69 -3.84 -23.54
C SER A 85 14.18 -3.57 -23.45
N GLU A 86 13.39 -4.51 -23.94
CA GLU A 86 11.95 -4.56 -23.72
C GLU A 86 11.61 -5.93 -23.13
N HIS A 87 10.77 -5.95 -22.10
CA HIS A 87 10.36 -7.15 -21.41
C HIS A 87 8.85 -7.24 -21.37
N ARG A 88 8.31 -8.45 -21.60
CA ARG A 88 6.89 -8.73 -21.52
C ARG A 88 6.65 -10.13 -21.00
N GLU A 89 6.00 -10.22 -19.85
CA GLU A 89 5.58 -11.48 -19.25
C GLU A 89 4.23 -11.31 -18.53
N ARG A 90 3.55 -12.43 -18.28
CA ARG A 90 2.39 -12.50 -17.41
C ARG A 90 2.78 -13.22 -16.12
N ILE A 91 2.55 -12.57 -15.00
CA ILE A 91 2.92 -13.08 -13.67
C ILE A 91 1.63 -13.51 -12.98
N PRO A 92 1.47 -14.79 -12.61
CA PRO A 92 0.36 -15.21 -11.77
C PRO A 92 0.41 -14.49 -10.42
N VAL A 93 -0.72 -13.98 -9.98
CA VAL A 93 -0.88 -13.35 -8.66
C VAL A 93 -1.67 -14.30 -7.78
N LEU A 94 -1.07 -14.75 -6.69
CA LEU A 94 -1.67 -15.75 -5.82
C LEU A 94 -2.98 -15.27 -5.19
N PHE A 95 -3.00 -14.01 -4.79
CA PHE A 95 -4.18 -13.31 -4.26
C PHE A 95 -3.99 -11.80 -4.36
N GLY A 96 -5.08 -11.05 -4.31
CA GLY A 96 -5.10 -9.60 -4.39
C GLY A 96 -6.15 -9.11 -5.38
N LYS A 97 -5.87 -8.00 -6.07
CA LYS A 97 -6.83 -7.32 -6.94
C LYS A 97 -6.97 -7.90 -8.36
N SER A 98 -6.12 -8.86 -8.73
CA SER A 98 -6.17 -9.54 -10.03
C SER A 98 -5.55 -10.94 -9.93
N ALA A 99 -5.96 -11.86 -10.77
CA ALA A 99 -5.36 -13.20 -10.87
C ALA A 99 -4.00 -13.20 -11.60
N GLU A 100 -3.71 -12.15 -12.35
CA GLU A 100 -2.51 -12.02 -13.17
C GLU A 100 -2.06 -10.58 -13.25
N ALA A 101 -0.75 -10.34 -13.27
CA ALA A 101 -0.13 -9.05 -13.50
C ALA A 101 0.65 -9.06 -14.83
N THR A 102 0.43 -8.05 -15.68
CA THR A 102 1.20 -7.87 -16.91
C THR A 102 2.45 -7.07 -16.61
N ASN A 103 3.62 -7.71 -16.65
CA ASN A 103 4.92 -7.09 -16.48
C ASN A 103 5.49 -6.75 -17.87
N HIS A 104 5.10 -5.58 -18.39
CA HIS A 104 5.50 -5.11 -19.73
C HIS A 104 6.12 -3.72 -19.62
N PHE A 105 7.41 -3.62 -19.87
CA PHE A 105 8.18 -2.38 -19.80
C PHE A 105 9.28 -2.31 -20.85
N ARG A 106 9.70 -1.09 -21.19
CA ARG A 106 11.00 -0.81 -21.81
C ARG A 106 11.98 -0.34 -20.75
N GLU A 107 13.22 -0.77 -20.85
CA GLU A 107 14.26 -0.50 -19.87
C GLU A 107 15.45 0.19 -20.53
N SER A 108 16.00 1.19 -19.84
CA SER A 108 17.33 1.76 -20.12
C SER A 108 18.20 1.65 -18.88
N VAL A 109 19.40 1.05 -19.03
CA VAL A 109 20.43 0.94 -18.00
C VAL A 109 21.60 1.84 -18.39
N LEU A 110 21.73 2.95 -17.68
CA LEU A 110 22.80 3.92 -17.90
C LEU A 110 23.98 3.60 -17.00
N ILE A 111 25.15 3.40 -17.60
CA ILE A 111 26.37 2.95 -16.91
C ILE A 111 27.31 4.13 -16.74
N PHE A 112 27.68 4.41 -15.48
CA PHE A 112 28.55 5.52 -15.08
C PHE A 112 29.81 5.02 -14.37
N LEU A 113 30.88 5.80 -14.51
CA LEU A 113 32.12 5.68 -13.74
C LEU A 113 32.48 7.05 -13.19
N SER A 114 32.54 7.18 -11.87
CA SER A 114 33.01 8.40 -11.23
C SER A 114 34.53 8.56 -11.39
N GLU A 115 35.06 9.76 -11.26
CA GLU A 115 36.51 10.04 -11.36
C GLU A 115 37.33 9.26 -10.34
N ASP A 116 36.76 9.02 -9.16
CA ASP A 116 37.35 8.26 -8.06
C ASP A 116 37.02 6.75 -8.09
N GLY A 117 36.42 6.25 -9.18
CA GLY A 117 36.34 4.82 -9.48
C GLY A 117 35.06 4.11 -9.00
N TYR A 118 34.01 4.81 -8.57
CA TYR A 118 32.72 4.18 -8.33
C TYR A 118 32.06 3.77 -9.66
N ARG A 119 31.58 2.52 -9.71
CA ARG A 119 30.80 2.02 -10.84
C ARG A 119 29.32 2.01 -10.47
N ILE A 120 28.52 2.81 -11.17
CA ILE A 120 27.13 3.06 -10.89
C ILE A 120 26.30 2.72 -12.12
N GLN A 121 25.16 2.07 -11.92
CA GLN A 121 24.11 1.96 -12.93
C GLN A 121 22.87 2.71 -12.44
N LEU A 122 22.27 3.46 -13.34
CA LEU A 122 20.90 3.98 -13.19
C LEU A 122 20.02 3.13 -14.09
N ARG A 123 19.09 2.42 -13.48
CA ARG A 123 18.15 1.57 -14.20
C ARG A 123 16.78 2.22 -14.22
N PHE A 124 16.27 2.50 -15.41
CA PHE A 124 14.93 3.04 -15.63
C PHE A 124 14.07 1.99 -16.31
N ARG A 125 12.84 1.78 -15.79
CA ARG A 125 11.79 0.95 -16.39
C ARG A 125 10.56 1.80 -16.65
N CYS A 126 10.14 1.87 -17.90
CA CYS A 126 8.95 2.61 -18.32
C CYS A 126 7.82 1.63 -18.65
N TYR A 127 6.81 1.61 -17.80
CA TYR A 127 5.57 0.82 -17.92
C TYR A 127 4.47 1.64 -18.60
N PRO A 128 3.37 1.03 -19.09
CA PRO A 128 2.24 1.78 -19.64
C PRO A 128 1.58 2.77 -18.66
N ASP A 129 1.75 2.55 -17.35
CA ASP A 129 1.13 3.28 -16.25
C ASP A 129 2.13 3.79 -15.20
N ALA A 130 3.45 3.68 -15.46
CA ALA A 130 4.47 4.11 -14.51
C ALA A 130 5.84 4.32 -15.13
N ILE A 131 6.64 5.16 -14.46
CA ILE A 131 8.10 5.15 -14.56
C ILE A 131 8.69 4.73 -13.21
N ALA A 132 9.66 3.84 -13.24
CA ALA A 132 10.43 3.43 -12.07
C ALA A 132 11.92 3.54 -12.35
N PHE A 133 12.71 4.02 -11.38
CA PHE A 133 14.17 3.97 -11.47
C PHE A 133 14.80 3.57 -10.14
N ARG A 134 16.03 3.04 -10.20
CA ARG A 134 16.82 2.74 -9.02
C ARG A 134 18.31 2.95 -9.27
N TYR A 135 19.04 3.12 -8.20
CA TYR A 135 20.49 3.16 -8.16
C TYR A 135 21.03 1.76 -7.92
N GLU A 136 22.04 1.36 -8.71
CA GLU A 136 22.80 0.13 -8.53
C GLU A 136 24.27 0.50 -8.39
N LEU A 137 24.79 0.48 -7.16
CA LEU A 137 26.21 0.73 -6.89
C LEU A 137 26.97 -0.59 -6.91
N LEU A 138 27.72 -0.83 -7.98
CA LEU A 138 28.29 -2.13 -8.28
C LEU A 138 29.68 -2.33 -7.66
N ALA A 139 30.48 -1.26 -7.61
CA ALA A 139 31.82 -1.29 -7.06
C ALA A 139 32.25 0.07 -6.54
N ALA A 140 33.13 0.07 -5.55
CA ALA A 140 33.85 1.22 -5.03
C ALA A 140 35.38 1.02 -5.16
N PRO A 141 36.18 2.09 -5.16
CA PRO A 141 37.61 1.99 -5.47
C PRO A 141 38.43 1.20 -4.46
N THR A 142 38.08 1.23 -3.18
CA THR A 142 38.93 0.70 -2.10
C THR A 142 38.25 -0.21 -1.11
N HIS A 143 36.90 -0.26 -1.09
CA HIS A 143 36.17 -1.02 -0.07
C HIS A 143 35.01 -1.78 -0.65
N ASN A 144 34.66 -2.90 -0.03
CA ASN A 144 33.46 -3.65 -0.36
C ASN A 144 32.23 -3.24 0.50
N GLN A 145 32.44 -2.42 1.52
CA GLN A 145 31.36 -1.88 2.36
C GLN A 145 31.15 -0.40 2.02
N ILE A 146 29.90 0.01 1.91
CA ILE A 146 29.51 1.36 1.58
C ILE A 146 28.54 1.91 2.62
N VAL A 147 28.63 3.21 2.86
CA VAL A 147 27.72 3.96 3.73
C VAL A 147 27.03 5.04 2.90
N ILE A 148 25.73 4.95 2.75
CA ILE A 148 24.90 5.98 2.13
C ILE A 148 24.53 7.00 3.20
N ALA A 149 24.95 8.24 2.98
CA ALA A 149 24.63 9.35 3.85
C ALA A 149 23.22 9.89 3.59
N ASP A 150 22.79 9.95 2.33
CA ASP A 150 21.42 10.27 1.92
C ASP A 150 21.25 10.01 0.41
N GLU A 151 19.99 9.93 0.01
CA GLU A 151 19.57 9.98 -1.39
C GLU A 151 18.84 11.31 -1.60
N ALA A 152 19.52 12.27 -2.19
CA ALA A 152 18.98 13.61 -2.36
C ALA A 152 18.28 13.80 -3.72
N THR A 153 17.73 12.74 -4.27
CA THR A 153 16.92 12.74 -5.49
C THR A 153 15.78 13.73 -5.40
N SER A 154 15.58 14.54 -6.44
CA SER A 154 14.51 15.54 -6.46
C SER A 154 13.45 15.22 -7.52
N PHE A 155 12.25 15.78 -7.29
CA PHE A 155 11.11 15.72 -8.21
C PHE A 155 10.61 17.15 -8.38
N HIS A 156 10.82 17.71 -9.57
CA HIS A 156 10.41 19.08 -9.90
C HIS A 156 9.07 19.01 -10.64
N ILE A 157 7.99 19.20 -9.88
CA ILE A 157 6.61 19.06 -10.35
C ILE A 157 6.21 20.30 -11.15
N VAL A 158 5.76 20.11 -12.39
CA VAL A 158 5.29 21.18 -13.27
C VAL A 158 3.85 21.57 -12.92
N GLY A 159 3.60 22.88 -12.87
CA GLY A 159 2.27 23.43 -12.59
C GLY A 159 1.88 23.37 -11.11
N GLN A 160 0.57 23.38 -10.85
CA GLN A 160 -0.01 23.44 -9.50
C GLN A 160 -1.04 22.32 -9.32
N PRO A 161 -0.64 21.05 -9.27
CA PRO A 161 -1.58 19.98 -9.03
C PRO A 161 -2.15 20.07 -7.61
N LYS A 162 -3.36 19.53 -7.42
CA LYS A 162 -3.90 19.19 -6.10
C LYS A 162 -3.07 18.04 -5.55
N ALA A 163 -2.59 18.17 -4.31
CA ALA A 163 -1.82 17.16 -3.62
C ALA A 163 -2.62 16.57 -2.46
N MET A 164 -2.59 15.25 -2.32
CA MET A 164 -3.05 14.55 -1.12
C MET A 164 -1.81 14.15 -0.33
N VAL A 165 -1.59 14.77 0.80
CA VAL A 165 -0.37 14.65 1.61
C VAL A 165 -0.68 14.18 3.01
N GLN A 166 0.12 13.26 3.50
CA GLN A 166 0.19 12.88 4.90
C GLN A 166 1.45 13.51 5.49
N TYR A 167 1.31 14.35 6.53
CA TYR A 167 2.45 14.95 7.21
C TYR A 167 2.98 14.02 8.30
N LEU A 168 4.30 13.93 8.41
CA LEU A 168 5.00 13.21 9.45
C LEU A 168 5.70 14.20 10.38
N GLU A 169 5.59 14.01 11.70
CA GLU A 169 6.32 14.83 12.68
C GLU A 169 7.84 14.58 12.60
N ASN A 170 8.22 13.33 12.37
CA ASN A 170 9.60 12.89 12.21
C ASN A 170 9.62 11.49 11.57
N HIS A 171 10.80 10.89 11.42
CA HIS A 171 10.99 9.55 10.86
C HIS A 171 10.59 8.40 11.80
N ARG A 172 10.26 8.68 13.06
CA ARG A 172 9.69 7.67 13.97
C ARG A 172 8.17 7.81 13.93
N THR A 173 7.51 6.89 13.26
CA THR A 173 6.08 6.99 12.98
C THR A 173 5.47 5.62 12.68
N SER A 174 4.25 5.40 13.15
CA SER A 174 3.39 4.29 12.73
C SER A 174 2.72 4.52 11.38
N HIS A 175 2.87 5.71 10.78
CA HIS A 175 2.21 6.15 9.54
C HIS A 175 0.67 6.33 9.66
N GLU A 176 0.14 6.45 10.87
CA GLU A 176 -1.28 6.54 11.18
C GLU A 176 -1.75 8.00 11.32
N HIS A 177 -1.69 8.75 10.23
CA HIS A 177 -2.02 10.16 10.19
C HIS A 177 -3.12 10.48 9.18
N GLU A 178 -3.74 11.65 9.34
CA GLU A 178 -4.73 12.17 8.41
C GLU A 178 -4.07 12.67 7.13
N VAL A 179 -4.82 12.61 6.03
CA VAL A 179 -4.39 13.13 4.74
C VAL A 179 -5.02 14.49 4.50
N ALA A 180 -4.20 15.50 4.27
CA ALA A 180 -4.63 16.81 3.82
C ALA A 180 -4.70 16.88 2.28
N THR A 181 -5.72 17.55 1.76
CA THR A 181 -5.89 17.79 0.32
C THR A 181 -5.78 19.28 0.04
N LEU A 182 -4.72 19.71 -0.67
CA LEU A 182 -4.42 21.11 -0.93
C LEU A 182 -3.61 21.29 -2.22
N PRO A 183 -3.54 22.51 -2.81
CA PRO A 183 -2.61 22.78 -3.90
C PRO A 183 -1.16 22.50 -3.47
N LEU A 184 -0.36 21.86 -4.32
CA LEU A 184 1.02 21.48 -3.99
C LEU A 184 1.86 22.70 -3.54
N GLY A 185 1.63 23.87 -4.13
CA GLY A 185 2.28 25.13 -3.73
C GLY A 185 1.98 25.60 -2.29
N GLN A 186 0.96 25.03 -1.63
CA GLN A 186 0.59 25.34 -0.24
C GLN A 186 1.09 24.29 0.76
N VAL A 187 1.70 23.20 0.29
CA VAL A 187 2.33 22.21 1.17
C VAL A 187 3.44 22.88 1.95
N GLU A 188 3.54 22.61 3.24
CA GLU A 188 4.50 23.23 4.14
C GLU A 188 5.96 22.94 3.74
N HIS A 189 6.80 23.98 3.71
CA HIS A 189 8.21 23.82 3.39
C HIS A 189 8.96 23.06 4.49
N GLN A 190 9.81 22.13 4.06
CA GLN A 190 10.65 21.28 4.92
C GLN A 190 9.89 20.29 5.82
N ALA A 191 8.55 20.30 5.81
CA ALA A 191 7.78 19.24 6.44
C ALA A 191 8.11 17.89 5.78
N LEU A 192 8.12 16.83 6.58
CA LEU A 192 8.19 15.46 6.06
C LEU A 192 6.82 15.06 5.55
N LEU A 193 6.81 14.51 4.34
CA LEU A 193 5.62 14.01 3.67
C LEU A 193 5.76 12.50 3.48
N ASP A 194 4.76 11.78 3.91
CA ASP A 194 4.71 10.34 3.74
C ASP A 194 4.42 9.93 2.30
N LEU A 195 4.64 8.68 2.01
CA LEU A 195 4.30 8.02 0.74
C LEU A 195 3.17 6.99 0.95
N PRO A 196 2.32 6.80 -0.06
CA PRO A 196 2.26 7.44 -1.38
C PRO A 196 1.77 8.89 -1.34
N LEU A 197 2.39 9.75 -2.16
CA LEU A 197 1.95 11.12 -2.39
C LEU A 197 1.17 11.17 -3.71
N THR A 198 -0.10 11.53 -3.66
CA THR A 198 -0.96 11.64 -4.85
C THR A 198 -1.06 13.08 -5.33
N LEU A 199 -0.86 13.27 -6.62
CA LEU A 199 -0.93 14.56 -7.32
C LEU A 199 -1.95 14.47 -8.45
N GLN A 200 -2.88 15.43 -8.53
CA GLN A 200 -3.84 15.51 -9.63
C GLN A 200 -3.81 16.89 -10.27
N TRP A 201 -3.57 16.93 -11.59
CA TRP A 201 -3.64 18.15 -12.39
C TRP A 201 -5.09 18.52 -12.72
N PRO A 202 -5.34 19.79 -13.12
CA PRO A 202 -6.71 20.27 -13.40
C PRO A 202 -7.44 19.52 -14.54
N ASP A 203 -6.70 18.87 -15.45
CA ASP A 203 -7.23 18.07 -16.56
C ASP A 203 -7.55 16.62 -16.16
N GLY A 204 -7.37 16.25 -14.88
CA GLY A 204 -7.64 14.92 -14.33
C GLY A 204 -6.43 14.00 -14.31
N ILE A 205 -5.37 14.29 -15.07
CA ILE A 205 -4.14 13.50 -15.02
C ILE A 205 -3.70 13.36 -13.56
N THR A 206 -3.44 12.13 -13.16
CA THR A 206 -3.07 11.82 -11.77
C THR A 206 -1.74 11.08 -11.75
N ALA A 207 -0.88 11.47 -10.82
CA ALA A 207 0.38 10.78 -10.56
C ALA A 207 0.51 10.44 -9.07
N VAL A 208 1.20 9.32 -8.77
CA VAL A 208 1.46 8.88 -7.41
C VAL A 208 2.94 8.59 -7.24
N LEU A 209 3.61 9.39 -6.40
CA LEU A 209 4.98 9.14 -5.98
C LEU A 209 5.00 8.10 -4.86
N THR A 210 5.80 7.05 -5.04
CA THR A 210 5.99 5.98 -4.05
C THR A 210 7.30 5.25 -4.29
N GLU A 211 7.50 4.11 -3.63
CA GLU A 211 8.65 3.22 -3.83
C GLU A 211 8.23 1.75 -3.90
N ALA A 212 9.07 0.91 -4.51
CA ALA A 212 8.86 -0.53 -4.58
C ALA A 212 10.13 -1.30 -4.24
N ALA A 213 9.97 -2.56 -3.81
CA ALA A 213 11.06 -3.46 -3.45
C ALA A 213 11.99 -2.86 -2.38
N LEU A 214 11.43 -2.32 -1.30
CA LEU A 214 12.18 -1.84 -0.14
C LEU A 214 12.79 -3.04 0.60
N ARG A 215 14.08 -3.26 0.41
CA ARG A 215 14.86 -4.37 0.96
C ARG A 215 16.27 -3.91 1.25
N ASN A 216 16.82 -4.24 2.43
CA ASN A 216 18.17 -3.87 2.85
C ASN A 216 18.53 -2.40 2.57
N TYR A 217 17.57 -1.50 2.74
CA TYR A 217 17.67 -0.08 2.49
C TYR A 217 16.74 0.68 3.44
N ALA A 218 16.88 2.00 3.53
CA ALA A 218 15.99 2.84 4.31
C ALA A 218 14.77 3.27 3.46
N GLY A 219 13.61 3.35 4.10
CA GLY A 219 12.39 3.92 3.50
C GLY A 219 12.56 5.39 3.13
N MET A 220 11.78 5.82 2.17
CA MET A 220 11.79 7.19 1.64
C MET A 220 10.54 7.95 2.09
N ALA A 221 10.74 9.10 2.72
CA ALA A 221 9.80 10.21 2.80
C ALA A 221 10.19 11.29 1.79
N LEU A 222 9.35 12.31 1.63
CA LEU A 222 9.64 13.50 0.82
C LEU A 222 9.66 14.74 1.70
N SER A 223 10.30 15.80 1.22
CA SER A 223 10.13 17.15 1.78
C SER A 223 9.97 18.15 0.65
N ARG A 224 9.08 19.13 0.85
CA ARG A 224 8.97 20.24 -0.08
C ARG A 224 10.07 21.26 0.20
N GLU A 225 10.92 21.51 -0.80
CA GLU A 225 11.94 22.54 -0.75
C GLU A 225 11.38 23.88 -1.27
N ARG A 226 12.20 24.95 -1.20
CA ARG A 226 11.84 26.23 -1.83
C ARG A 226 11.77 26.04 -3.34
N ASP A 227 10.76 26.63 -3.95
CA ASP A 227 10.55 26.56 -5.39
C ASP A 227 11.73 27.23 -6.12
N VAL A 228 12.10 26.63 -7.23
CA VAL A 228 13.13 27.16 -8.13
C VAL A 228 12.48 27.41 -9.49
N GLY A 229 12.37 28.66 -9.88
CA GLY A 229 11.62 29.03 -11.09
C GLY A 229 10.12 28.78 -10.94
N SER A 230 9.52 28.01 -11.85
CA SER A 230 8.08 27.69 -11.87
C SER A 230 7.74 26.32 -11.28
N TYR A 231 8.70 25.60 -10.70
CA TYR A 231 8.52 24.22 -10.25
C TYR A 231 8.31 24.14 -8.74
N ASN A 232 7.39 23.28 -8.33
CA ASN A 232 7.31 22.79 -6.96
C ASN A 232 8.36 21.68 -6.78
N ARG A 233 9.33 21.92 -5.91
CA ARG A 233 10.44 21.00 -5.71
C ARG A 233 10.22 20.09 -4.50
N LEU A 234 10.11 18.79 -4.75
CA LEU A 234 10.14 17.76 -3.72
C LEU A 234 11.50 17.07 -3.72
N ARG A 235 11.98 16.70 -2.53
CA ARG A 235 13.26 15.99 -2.36
C ARG A 235 13.06 14.75 -1.50
N ALA A 236 13.69 13.64 -1.90
CA ALA A 236 13.76 12.43 -1.12
C ALA A 236 14.49 12.65 0.22
N ARG A 237 13.98 12.02 1.27
CA ARG A 237 14.52 11.99 2.63
C ARG A 237 14.48 10.57 3.12
N LEU A 238 15.64 9.95 3.26
CA LEU A 238 15.73 8.59 3.78
C LEU A 238 15.65 8.60 5.31
N THR A 239 14.98 7.59 5.86
CA THR A 239 14.91 7.39 7.31
C THR A 239 16.28 7.02 7.87
N PRO A 240 16.79 7.78 8.88
CA PRO A 240 18.09 7.51 9.45
C PRO A 240 18.09 6.32 10.40
N ARG A 241 19.17 5.55 10.38
CA ARG A 241 19.54 4.62 11.44
C ARG A 241 19.88 5.38 12.73
N PRO A 242 19.98 4.70 13.89
CA PRO A 242 20.36 5.35 15.15
C PRO A 242 21.72 6.07 15.12
N ASP A 243 22.65 5.64 14.25
CA ASP A 243 23.97 6.26 14.05
C ASP A 243 23.95 7.46 13.10
N GLY A 244 22.79 7.83 12.55
CA GLY A 244 22.57 8.94 11.61
C GLY A 244 22.84 8.61 10.14
N ASN A 245 23.49 7.49 9.82
CA ASN A 245 23.65 7.00 8.47
C ASN A 245 22.28 6.49 7.94
N LYS A 246 22.13 6.43 6.62
CA LYS A 246 20.87 5.92 6.04
C LYS A 246 20.96 4.44 5.69
N VAL A 247 22.06 4.04 5.06
CA VAL A 247 22.28 2.64 4.66
C VAL A 247 23.75 2.28 4.88
N VAL A 248 23.98 1.11 5.44
CA VAL A 248 25.31 0.48 5.54
C VAL A 248 25.23 -0.90 4.91
N ALA A 249 25.92 -1.12 3.80
CA ALA A 249 25.80 -2.37 3.05
C ALA A 249 27.09 -2.78 2.37
N SER A 250 27.18 -4.06 2.02
CA SER A 250 28.20 -4.57 1.11
C SER A 250 27.78 -4.33 -0.34
N LEU A 251 28.78 -4.17 -1.22
CA LEU A 251 28.55 -4.08 -2.66
C LEU A 251 28.36 -5.47 -3.30
N PRO A 252 27.54 -5.62 -4.34
CA PRO A 252 26.72 -4.57 -4.95
C PRO A 252 25.54 -4.15 -4.07
N LEU A 253 25.22 -2.85 -4.07
CA LEU A 253 24.05 -2.28 -3.39
C LEU A 253 23.02 -1.84 -4.43
N LEU A 254 21.77 -2.27 -4.25
CA LEU A 254 20.60 -1.86 -5.02
C LEU A 254 19.68 -1.03 -4.13
N SER A 255 19.32 0.17 -4.58
CA SER A 255 18.27 0.93 -3.90
C SER A 255 16.88 0.32 -4.21
N PRO A 256 15.85 0.63 -3.42
CA PRO A 256 14.47 0.44 -3.84
C PRO A 256 14.18 1.19 -5.15
N TRP A 257 13.15 0.77 -5.84
CA TRP A 257 12.65 1.53 -6.99
C TRP A 257 11.95 2.81 -6.51
N ARG A 258 12.32 3.93 -7.09
CA ARG A 258 11.57 5.18 -6.99
C ARG A 258 10.53 5.17 -8.10
N VAL A 259 9.27 5.25 -7.73
CA VAL A 259 8.15 4.98 -8.64
C VAL A 259 7.26 6.20 -8.75
N LEU A 260 6.91 6.58 -9.98
CA LEU A 260 5.82 7.48 -10.28
C LEU A 260 4.79 6.70 -11.13
N LEU A 261 3.68 6.33 -10.51
CA LEU A 261 2.50 5.85 -11.25
C LEU A 261 1.86 7.05 -11.94
N VAL A 262 1.37 6.90 -13.17
CA VAL A 262 0.75 7.98 -13.95
C VAL A 262 -0.43 7.45 -14.75
N GLY A 263 -1.55 8.18 -14.69
CA GLY A 263 -2.76 7.83 -15.44
C GLY A 263 -3.63 9.04 -15.76
N GLU A 264 -4.59 8.85 -16.65
CA GLU A 264 -5.56 9.89 -17.05
C GLU A 264 -6.51 10.26 -15.90
N ARG A 265 -6.65 9.39 -14.90
CA ARG A 265 -7.49 9.56 -13.73
C ARG A 265 -6.97 8.70 -12.58
N ALA A 266 -7.34 9.04 -11.35
CA ALA A 266 -6.89 8.35 -10.16
C ALA A 266 -7.31 6.86 -10.13
N GLY A 267 -8.52 6.56 -10.57
CA GLY A 267 -9.04 5.20 -10.61
C GLY A 267 -8.21 4.23 -11.45
N ALA A 268 -7.61 4.69 -12.55
CA ALA A 268 -6.73 3.87 -13.37
C ALA A 268 -5.50 3.36 -12.58
N LEU A 269 -5.02 4.14 -11.62
CA LEU A 269 -3.87 3.77 -10.79
C LEU A 269 -4.21 2.75 -9.72
N LEU A 270 -5.47 2.71 -9.25
CA LEU A 270 -5.95 1.66 -8.34
C LEU A 270 -5.95 0.27 -8.99
N GLU A 271 -6.04 0.20 -10.32
CA GLU A 271 -5.97 -1.04 -11.08
C GLU A 271 -4.52 -1.54 -11.30
N SER A 272 -3.51 -0.65 -11.18
CA SER A 272 -2.10 -0.94 -11.47
C SER A 272 -1.51 -2.06 -10.61
N ASN A 273 -0.76 -2.96 -11.24
CA ASN A 273 0.05 -3.99 -10.58
C ASN A 273 1.56 -3.70 -10.66
N THR A 274 1.96 -2.49 -11.08
CA THR A 274 3.39 -2.18 -11.35
C THR A 274 4.26 -2.35 -10.12
N LEU A 275 3.80 -1.97 -8.91
CA LEU A 275 4.58 -2.17 -7.69
C LEU A 275 4.83 -3.67 -7.40
N TYR A 276 3.86 -4.53 -7.69
CA TYR A 276 4.03 -5.98 -7.59
C TYR A 276 5.08 -6.48 -8.60
N CYS A 277 4.98 -6.03 -9.86
CA CYS A 277 5.90 -6.41 -10.94
C CYS A 277 7.36 -5.99 -10.70
N LEU A 278 7.60 -4.91 -9.96
CA LEU A 278 8.94 -4.41 -9.63
C LEU A 278 9.67 -5.22 -8.56
N ASN A 279 9.02 -6.17 -7.90
CA ASN A 279 9.62 -7.06 -6.91
C ASN A 279 10.13 -8.35 -7.53
N GLU A 280 11.05 -9.02 -6.83
CA GLU A 280 11.57 -10.32 -7.24
C GLU A 280 10.52 -11.43 -7.12
N PRO A 281 10.63 -12.51 -7.89
CA PRO A 281 9.78 -13.69 -7.74
C PRO A 281 9.78 -14.26 -6.31
N SER A 282 8.76 -15.08 -6.01
CA SER A 282 8.66 -15.76 -4.71
C SER A 282 9.91 -16.54 -4.37
N VAL A 283 10.38 -16.37 -3.14
CA VAL A 283 11.47 -17.19 -2.54
C VAL A 283 10.94 -18.49 -1.94
N LEU A 284 9.60 -18.68 -1.92
CA LEU A 284 8.97 -19.88 -1.37
C LEU A 284 8.74 -20.88 -2.49
N GLU A 285 9.16 -22.14 -2.26
CA GLU A 285 8.93 -23.25 -3.19
C GLU A 285 7.50 -23.80 -3.06
N ASP A 286 6.99 -23.93 -1.84
CA ASP A 286 5.60 -24.33 -1.56
C ASP A 286 4.77 -23.15 -1.05
N ILE A 287 3.73 -22.82 -1.79
CA ILE A 287 2.75 -21.78 -1.47
C ILE A 287 1.34 -22.33 -1.25
N SER A 288 1.17 -23.66 -1.28
CA SER A 288 -0.14 -24.33 -1.20
C SER A 288 -0.86 -24.13 0.13
N TRP A 289 -0.10 -23.87 1.20
CA TRP A 289 -0.58 -23.61 2.55
C TRP A 289 -1.11 -22.18 2.74
N ILE A 290 -0.75 -21.24 1.84
CA ILE A 290 -1.17 -19.84 1.90
C ILE A 290 -2.62 -19.71 1.46
N LYS A 291 -3.51 -19.44 2.40
CA LYS A 291 -4.95 -19.35 2.17
C LYS A 291 -5.51 -18.12 2.85
N PRO A 292 -5.52 -16.98 2.13
CA PRO A 292 -6.14 -15.75 2.65
C PRO A 292 -7.65 -15.95 2.86
N ASP A 293 -8.19 -15.33 3.90
CA ASP A 293 -9.61 -15.38 4.23
C ASP A 293 -10.00 -14.27 5.20
N LYS A 294 -11.30 -14.07 5.40
CA LYS A 294 -11.82 -13.19 6.44
C LYS A 294 -11.51 -13.77 7.83
N LEU A 295 -11.27 -12.89 8.78
CA LEU A 295 -11.00 -13.27 10.17
C LEU A 295 -11.85 -12.47 11.16
N THR A 296 -12.29 -13.11 12.24
CA THR A 296 -12.85 -12.38 13.39
C THR A 296 -11.72 -11.84 14.26
N PHE A 297 -11.93 -10.62 14.81
CA PHE A 297 -10.93 -9.91 15.61
C PHE A 297 -11.59 -9.21 16.79
N HIS A 298 -11.73 -9.91 17.92
CA HIS A 298 -12.51 -9.47 19.06
C HIS A 298 -11.90 -8.28 19.83
N TRP A 299 -10.61 -8.03 19.71
CA TRP A 299 -9.96 -6.87 20.32
C TRP A 299 -10.60 -5.54 19.86
N TRP A 300 -10.94 -5.43 18.56
CA TRP A 300 -11.54 -4.19 18.04
C TRP A 300 -12.86 -3.84 18.76
N ASN A 301 -13.71 -4.83 19.00
CA ASN A 301 -14.98 -4.60 19.64
C ASN A 301 -14.90 -4.48 21.18
N GLY A 302 -13.71 -4.59 21.77
CA GLY A 302 -13.45 -4.50 23.20
C GLY A 302 -13.75 -5.81 23.92
N ASP A 303 -13.51 -6.94 23.25
CA ASP A 303 -13.67 -8.27 23.80
C ASP A 303 -15.11 -8.56 24.25
N VAL A 304 -16.07 -8.23 23.38
CA VAL A 304 -17.51 -8.33 23.66
C VAL A 304 -18.09 -9.61 23.09
N PHE A 305 -19.01 -10.22 23.85
CA PHE A 305 -19.95 -11.19 23.36
C PHE A 305 -21.34 -10.87 23.93
N ASP A 306 -22.41 -11.07 23.13
CA ASP A 306 -23.79 -10.70 23.47
C ASP A 306 -23.99 -9.20 23.82
N GLY A 307 -23.07 -8.32 23.38
CA GLY A 307 -23.10 -6.89 23.69
C GLY A 307 -22.67 -6.56 25.13
N ILE A 308 -22.17 -7.54 25.86
CA ILE A 308 -21.72 -7.42 27.26
C ILE A 308 -20.23 -7.77 27.29
N PRO A 309 -19.38 -6.90 27.87
CA PRO A 309 -17.98 -7.25 28.09
C PRO A 309 -17.86 -8.52 28.92
N GLY A 310 -17.01 -9.45 28.47
CA GLY A 310 -16.71 -10.65 29.25
C GLY A 310 -15.86 -10.32 30.48
N ASP A 311 -15.96 -11.11 31.52
CA ASP A 311 -15.11 -10.99 32.71
C ASP A 311 -13.64 -11.27 32.42
N SER A 312 -13.36 -11.98 31.32
CA SER A 312 -12.01 -12.27 30.83
C SER A 312 -12.04 -12.38 29.29
N PRO A 313 -11.45 -11.43 28.58
CA PRO A 313 -11.44 -11.40 27.11
C PRO A 313 -10.75 -12.61 26.47
N LEU A 314 -9.93 -13.33 27.22
CA LEU A 314 -9.23 -14.55 26.78
C LEU A 314 -9.73 -15.80 27.52
N SER A 315 -10.98 -15.82 27.99
CA SER A 315 -11.56 -17.03 28.54
C SER A 315 -11.75 -18.09 27.45
N ILE A 316 -11.66 -19.38 27.80
CA ILE A 316 -11.96 -20.50 26.92
C ILE A 316 -13.37 -20.37 26.36
N GLU A 317 -14.31 -19.93 27.18
CA GLU A 317 -15.71 -19.76 26.78
C GLU A 317 -15.84 -18.68 25.67
N MET A 318 -15.18 -17.53 25.83
CA MET A 318 -15.16 -16.48 24.80
C MET A 318 -14.56 -17.00 23.49
N ALA A 319 -13.40 -17.64 23.52
CA ALA A 319 -12.76 -18.21 22.35
C ALA A 319 -13.68 -19.23 21.66
N ARG A 320 -14.31 -20.15 22.40
CA ARG A 320 -15.24 -21.14 21.84
C ARG A 320 -16.43 -20.50 21.13
N ARG A 321 -17.03 -19.45 21.71
CA ARG A 321 -18.16 -18.76 21.09
C ARG A 321 -17.78 -18.06 19.78
N TYR A 322 -16.60 -17.44 19.70
CA TYR A 322 -16.12 -16.89 18.43
C TYR A 322 -15.76 -17.96 17.42
N ILE A 323 -15.19 -19.09 17.85
CA ILE A 323 -14.91 -20.24 17.00
C ILE A 323 -16.23 -20.84 16.45
N ASP A 324 -17.27 -20.97 17.31
CA ASP A 324 -18.61 -21.42 16.87
C ASP A 324 -19.23 -20.43 15.87
N PHE A 325 -19.15 -19.14 16.13
CA PHE A 325 -19.63 -18.12 15.18
C PHE A 325 -18.90 -18.24 13.83
N CYS A 326 -17.57 -18.39 13.84
CA CYS A 326 -16.81 -18.62 12.60
C CYS A 326 -17.31 -19.84 11.84
N ALA A 327 -17.43 -20.98 12.52
CA ALA A 327 -17.89 -22.24 11.90
C ALA A 327 -19.31 -22.14 11.35
N ASP A 328 -20.23 -21.52 12.11
CA ASP A 328 -21.63 -21.35 11.72
C ASP A 328 -21.81 -20.39 10.54
N GLN A 329 -20.93 -19.41 10.37
CA GLN A 329 -21.01 -18.40 9.31
C GLN A 329 -20.06 -18.71 8.12
N GLY A 330 -19.28 -19.78 8.17
CA GLY A 330 -18.37 -20.17 7.11
C GLY A 330 -17.10 -19.30 7.06
N LEU A 331 -16.73 -18.66 8.17
CA LEU A 331 -15.42 -18.03 8.37
C LEU A 331 -14.40 -19.11 8.78
N ASN A 332 -13.17 -18.97 8.35
CA ASN A 332 -12.14 -20.00 8.60
C ASN A 332 -11.04 -19.53 9.56
N ILE A 333 -11.07 -18.29 10.05
CA ILE A 333 -10.02 -17.75 10.91
C ILE A 333 -10.63 -17.01 12.09
N HIS A 334 -10.10 -17.29 13.28
CA HIS A 334 -10.35 -16.51 14.49
C HIS A 334 -9.02 -15.97 15.03
N ALA A 335 -8.91 -14.65 15.16
CA ALA A 335 -7.76 -14.02 15.78
C ALA A 335 -8.00 -13.78 17.27
N ILE A 336 -7.23 -14.47 18.10
CA ILE A 336 -7.18 -14.29 19.55
C ILE A 336 -6.07 -13.30 19.84
N SER A 337 -6.43 -12.05 20.03
CA SER A 337 -5.46 -10.98 20.16
C SER A 337 -5.82 -10.04 21.29
N SER A 338 -4.84 -9.70 22.10
CA SER A 338 -4.93 -8.57 23.02
C SER A 338 -3.54 -7.94 23.14
N THR A 339 -3.51 -6.62 22.97
CA THR A 339 -2.31 -5.81 23.14
C THR A 339 -2.04 -5.42 24.58
N GLN A 340 -2.93 -5.78 25.51
CA GLN A 340 -2.84 -5.35 26.91
C GLN A 340 -2.56 -6.50 27.87
N ALA A 341 -1.62 -6.28 28.76
CA ALA A 341 -1.46 -7.13 29.94
C ALA A 341 -2.60 -6.81 30.96
N PRO A 342 -3.21 -7.79 31.61
CA PRO A 342 -2.90 -9.23 31.62
C PRO A 342 -3.65 -10.06 30.57
N THR A 343 -4.25 -9.48 29.58
CA THR A 343 -5.15 -10.15 28.62
C THR A 343 -4.45 -10.74 27.40
N SER A 344 -3.16 -10.45 27.19
CA SER A 344 -2.34 -11.11 26.16
C SER A 344 -2.26 -12.62 26.35
N PRO A 345 -2.25 -13.44 25.27
CA PRO A 345 -2.06 -14.89 25.38
C PRO A 345 -0.66 -15.30 25.86
N TRP A 346 0.31 -14.38 25.82
CA TRP A 346 1.72 -14.66 26.12
C TRP A 346 2.05 -14.57 27.60
N TYR A 347 3.02 -15.36 28.03
CA TYR A 347 3.61 -15.22 29.37
C TYR A 347 4.47 -13.96 29.43
N HIS A 348 4.21 -13.07 30.36
CA HIS A 348 5.01 -11.88 30.62
C HIS A 348 4.89 -11.42 32.06
N GLN A 349 5.94 -10.80 32.56
CA GLN A 349 5.89 -10.10 33.84
C GLN A 349 5.17 -8.76 33.61
N VAL A 350 3.99 -8.64 34.16
CA VAL A 350 3.06 -7.59 33.84
C VAL A 350 3.43 -6.26 34.50
N LYS A 351 3.57 -5.21 33.69
CA LYS A 351 3.28 -3.86 34.12
C LYS A 351 1.89 -3.49 33.60
N PRO A 352 0.91 -3.17 34.45
CA PRO A 352 -0.44 -2.84 33.99
C PRO A 352 -0.42 -1.70 32.96
N GLY A 353 -1.19 -1.85 31.89
CA GLY A 353 -1.38 -0.81 30.87
C GLY A 353 -0.28 -0.70 29.80
N VAL A 354 0.68 -1.59 29.77
CA VAL A 354 1.77 -1.60 28.76
C VAL A 354 1.56 -2.76 27.79
N ALA A 355 1.66 -2.50 26.49
CA ALA A 355 1.70 -3.55 25.48
C ALA A 355 2.90 -4.48 25.71
N PRO A 356 2.76 -5.80 25.45
CA PRO A 356 3.90 -6.72 25.57
C PRO A 356 5.09 -6.24 24.72
N GLY A 357 6.25 -6.16 25.34
CA GLY A 357 7.50 -5.68 24.76
C GLY A 357 8.63 -6.71 24.83
N PRO A 358 9.88 -6.29 24.86
CA PRO A 358 11.06 -7.18 24.83
C PRO A 358 11.10 -8.22 25.95
N GLU A 359 10.50 -7.91 27.10
CA GLU A 359 10.42 -8.79 28.27
C GLU A 359 9.36 -9.89 28.17
N THR A 360 8.53 -9.86 27.13
CA THR A 360 7.48 -10.86 26.90
C THR A 360 8.08 -12.16 26.41
N ASP A 361 7.77 -13.27 27.08
CA ASP A 361 8.11 -14.60 26.61
C ASP A 361 7.02 -15.13 25.66
N VAL A 362 7.22 -14.93 24.35
CA VAL A 362 6.30 -15.37 23.31
C VAL A 362 6.45 -16.85 22.94
N THR A 363 7.40 -17.57 23.56
CA THR A 363 7.61 -19.00 23.30
C THR A 363 6.68 -19.90 24.08
N ARG A 364 5.89 -19.35 25.00
CA ARG A 364 4.91 -20.08 25.79
C ARG A 364 3.66 -19.25 26.10
N PRO A 365 2.49 -19.90 26.20
CA PRO A 365 1.27 -19.21 26.62
C PRO A 365 1.34 -18.85 28.11
N ARG A 366 0.52 -17.90 28.52
CA ARG A 366 0.25 -17.57 29.90
C ARG A 366 -0.42 -18.78 30.61
N GLU A 367 -0.06 -19.03 31.87
CA GLU A 367 -0.60 -20.19 32.66
C GLU A 367 -2.14 -20.20 32.76
N SER A 368 -2.75 -19.02 32.82
CA SER A 368 -4.21 -18.89 32.87
C SER A 368 -4.91 -19.00 31.51
N PHE A 369 -4.16 -19.21 30.43
CA PHE A 369 -4.68 -19.32 29.07
C PHE A 369 -4.47 -20.74 28.54
N ASP A 370 -5.53 -21.55 28.65
CA ASP A 370 -5.49 -22.95 28.17
C ASP A 370 -5.57 -23.00 26.64
N LEU A 371 -4.43 -22.68 26.00
CA LEU A 371 -4.30 -22.69 24.55
C LEU A 371 -4.53 -24.09 23.96
N GLU A 372 -4.16 -25.16 24.66
CA GLU A 372 -4.32 -26.53 24.18
C GLU A 372 -5.81 -26.87 24.02
N ALA A 373 -6.64 -26.55 25.01
CA ALA A 373 -8.09 -26.75 24.96
C ALA A 373 -8.75 -25.89 23.87
N ILE A 374 -8.28 -24.64 23.67
CA ILE A 374 -8.80 -23.76 22.62
C ILE A 374 -8.42 -24.30 21.24
N ARG A 375 -7.17 -24.69 21.05
CA ARG A 375 -6.67 -25.27 19.80
C ARG A 375 -7.43 -26.55 19.45
N ALA A 376 -7.56 -27.47 20.38
CA ALA A 376 -8.30 -28.72 20.13
C ALA A 376 -9.74 -28.45 19.70
N TYR A 377 -10.38 -27.42 20.26
CA TYR A 377 -11.72 -27.01 19.87
C TYR A 377 -11.76 -26.37 18.48
N ALA A 378 -10.81 -25.50 18.16
CA ALA A 378 -10.68 -24.88 16.86
C ALA A 378 -10.42 -25.93 15.76
N ASP A 379 -9.51 -26.89 16.03
CA ASP A 379 -9.21 -27.99 15.11
C ASP A 379 -10.48 -28.85 14.84
N LEU A 380 -11.27 -29.15 15.88
CA LEU A 380 -12.55 -29.88 15.76
C LEU A 380 -13.54 -29.14 14.84
N LYS A 381 -13.53 -27.82 14.85
CA LYS A 381 -14.40 -26.94 14.04
C LYS A 381 -13.79 -26.55 12.70
N GLY A 382 -12.53 -26.88 12.43
CA GLY A 382 -11.81 -26.51 11.21
C GLY A 382 -11.42 -25.03 11.15
N ILE A 383 -11.29 -24.36 12.31
CA ILE A 383 -10.98 -22.94 12.40
C ILE A 383 -9.49 -22.75 12.68
N ARG A 384 -8.84 -21.92 11.85
CA ARG A 384 -7.44 -21.53 12.01
C ARG A 384 -7.32 -20.43 13.09
N LEU A 385 -6.29 -20.52 13.90
CA LEU A 385 -6.04 -19.53 14.96
C LEU A 385 -4.92 -18.57 14.58
N TRP A 386 -5.19 -17.28 14.77
CA TRP A 386 -4.22 -16.20 14.65
C TRP A 386 -4.05 -15.52 16.01
N THR A 387 -2.93 -14.79 16.16
CA THR A 387 -2.68 -13.99 17.36
C THR A 387 -1.84 -12.76 17.04
N TRP A 388 -1.44 -12.01 18.05
CA TRP A 388 -0.72 -10.75 17.98
C TRP A 388 0.56 -10.80 18.79
N VAL A 389 1.62 -10.10 18.32
CA VAL A 389 2.88 -9.96 19.04
C VAL A 389 3.50 -8.60 18.75
N HIS A 390 4.12 -8.00 19.77
CA HIS A 390 4.96 -6.82 19.61
C HIS A 390 6.27 -7.21 18.93
N GLN A 391 6.74 -6.44 17.93
CA GLN A 391 7.96 -6.77 17.18
C GLN A 391 9.21 -6.87 18.08
N ASP A 392 9.31 -6.07 19.15
CA ASP A 392 10.43 -6.13 20.07
C ASP A 392 10.54 -7.47 20.81
N ALA A 393 9.42 -8.17 21.02
CA ALA A 393 9.42 -9.50 21.64
C ALA A 393 10.07 -10.58 20.76
N LEU A 394 10.26 -10.31 19.48
CA LEU A 394 10.88 -11.19 18.49
C LEU A 394 12.38 -10.90 18.29
N ARG A 395 12.88 -9.72 18.69
CA ARG A 395 14.25 -9.31 18.39
C ARG A 395 15.28 -10.27 19.00
N GLY A 396 16.20 -10.77 18.14
CA GLY A 396 17.26 -11.70 18.51
C GLY A 396 16.81 -13.14 18.74
N ARG A 397 15.53 -13.49 18.56
CA ARG A 397 14.97 -14.84 18.74
C ARG A 397 13.87 -15.21 17.74
N VAL A 398 13.90 -14.62 16.55
CA VAL A 398 12.84 -14.80 15.53
C VAL A 398 12.59 -16.27 15.25
N GLU A 399 13.63 -17.05 14.94
CA GLU A 399 13.50 -18.47 14.61
C GLU A 399 12.94 -19.30 15.78
N GLU A 400 13.43 -19.06 17.00
CA GLU A 400 12.93 -19.72 18.22
C GLU A 400 11.44 -19.43 18.44
N ALA A 401 11.04 -18.17 18.26
CA ALA A 401 9.66 -17.74 18.43
C ALA A 401 8.74 -18.41 17.41
N PHE A 402 9.10 -18.39 16.11
CA PHE A 402 8.26 -18.99 15.06
C PHE A 402 8.19 -20.51 15.16
N ALA A 403 9.25 -21.20 15.57
CA ALA A 403 9.22 -22.63 15.89
C ALA A 403 8.25 -22.92 17.05
N ALA A 404 8.24 -22.07 18.08
CA ALA A 404 7.28 -22.19 19.18
C ALA A 404 5.84 -21.91 18.72
N PHE A 405 5.60 -20.92 17.85
CA PHE A 405 4.28 -20.59 17.30
C PHE A 405 3.71 -21.75 16.50
N GLU A 406 4.49 -22.38 15.62
CA GLU A 406 4.09 -23.58 14.90
C GLU A 406 3.68 -24.71 15.86
N LYS A 407 4.51 -25.00 16.87
CA LYS A 407 4.22 -26.00 17.90
C LYS A 407 2.93 -25.70 18.67
N MET A 408 2.68 -24.44 18.98
CA MET A 408 1.45 -23.97 19.63
C MET A 408 0.23 -24.02 18.70
N GLY A 409 0.42 -24.13 17.36
CA GLY A 409 -0.65 -24.21 16.38
C GLY A 409 -1.17 -22.88 15.87
N TRP A 410 -0.42 -21.80 16.08
CA TRP A 410 -0.72 -20.51 15.44
C TRP A 410 -0.45 -20.60 13.94
N GLN A 411 -1.41 -20.16 13.13
CA GLN A 411 -1.34 -20.20 11.65
C GLN A 411 -1.27 -18.80 11.04
N GLY A 412 -1.38 -17.77 11.86
CA GLY A 412 -1.18 -16.39 11.46
C GLY A 412 -0.80 -15.52 12.63
N MET A 413 -0.06 -14.47 12.34
CA MET A 413 0.50 -13.56 13.34
C MET A 413 0.37 -12.12 12.88
N MET A 414 -0.20 -11.28 13.73
CA MET A 414 -0.09 -9.84 13.62
C MET A 414 1.18 -9.40 14.36
N VAL A 415 2.13 -8.80 13.67
CA VAL A 415 3.38 -8.27 14.25
C VAL A 415 3.33 -6.75 14.18
N ASP A 416 3.44 -6.10 15.32
CA ASP A 416 3.05 -4.71 15.50
C ASP A 416 4.16 -3.84 16.10
N PHE A 417 3.99 -2.50 16.00
CA PHE A 417 4.85 -1.45 16.59
C PHE A 417 6.27 -1.39 16.01
N PHE A 418 6.42 -1.43 14.68
CA PHE A 418 7.71 -1.16 14.04
C PHE A 418 8.10 0.31 14.18
N ASP A 419 7.17 1.24 13.94
CA ASP A 419 7.31 2.70 14.08
C ASP A 419 8.53 3.32 13.37
N HIS A 420 9.20 2.55 12.53
CA HIS A 420 10.37 2.95 11.78
C HIS A 420 10.46 2.17 10.47
N ASP A 421 10.97 2.82 9.41
CA ASP A 421 11.36 2.21 8.14
C ASP A 421 12.86 2.41 7.83
N ASP A 422 13.70 2.54 8.88
CA ASP A 422 15.14 2.51 8.71
C ASP A 422 15.63 1.13 8.23
N GLN A 423 16.86 1.05 7.77
CA GLN A 423 17.42 -0.19 7.22
C GLN A 423 17.32 -1.37 8.20
N ASP A 424 17.49 -1.15 9.51
CA ASP A 424 17.49 -2.22 10.50
C ASP A 424 16.08 -2.81 10.68
N HIS A 425 15.02 -1.96 10.67
CA HIS A 425 13.64 -2.42 10.74
C HIS A 425 13.20 -3.10 9.45
N VAL A 426 13.63 -2.59 8.29
CA VAL A 426 13.35 -3.23 6.99
C VAL A 426 13.96 -4.63 6.92
N LEU A 427 15.22 -4.80 7.34
CA LEU A 427 15.87 -6.12 7.41
C LEU A 427 15.16 -7.05 8.40
N PHE A 428 14.73 -6.51 9.54
CA PHE A 428 14.05 -7.28 10.57
C PHE A 428 12.65 -7.75 10.11
N ALA A 429 11.90 -6.92 9.40
CA ALA A 429 10.63 -7.34 8.81
C ALA A 429 10.82 -8.48 7.79
N GLU A 430 11.87 -8.43 6.98
CA GLU A 430 12.21 -9.51 6.04
C GLU A 430 12.65 -10.79 6.76
N GLU A 431 13.42 -10.71 7.86
CA GLU A 431 13.77 -11.84 8.73
C GLU A 431 12.53 -12.52 9.30
N ILE A 432 11.54 -11.73 9.77
CA ILE A 432 10.27 -12.24 10.27
C ILE A 432 9.51 -12.98 9.16
N LEU A 433 9.40 -12.40 7.95
CA LEU A 433 8.71 -13.04 6.83
C LEU A 433 9.35 -14.37 6.44
N ALA A 434 10.68 -14.41 6.41
CA ALA A 434 11.42 -15.62 6.07
C ALA A 434 11.25 -16.74 7.13
N ALA A 435 11.28 -16.40 8.42
CA ALA A 435 11.03 -17.36 9.48
C ALA A 435 9.57 -17.84 9.48
N ALA A 436 8.62 -16.90 9.37
CA ALA A 436 7.20 -17.21 9.30
C ALA A 436 6.88 -18.16 8.13
N ALA A 437 7.51 -17.98 6.98
CA ALA A 437 7.35 -18.86 5.83
C ALA A 437 7.84 -20.29 6.10
N ARG A 438 8.99 -20.45 6.76
CA ARG A 438 9.50 -21.79 7.14
C ARG A 438 8.56 -22.55 8.07
N HIS A 439 7.82 -21.81 8.91
CA HIS A 439 6.88 -22.35 9.89
C HIS A 439 5.41 -22.27 9.46
N HIS A 440 5.15 -21.98 8.18
CA HIS A 440 3.82 -21.88 7.56
C HIS A 440 2.86 -20.93 8.28
N ILE A 441 3.37 -19.77 8.70
CA ILE A 441 2.61 -18.72 9.41
C ILE A 441 2.39 -17.53 8.48
N LEU A 442 1.14 -17.08 8.36
CA LEU A 442 0.75 -15.88 7.63
C LEU A 442 1.03 -14.64 8.48
N ILE A 443 1.42 -13.55 7.86
CA ILE A 443 1.82 -12.32 8.56
C ILE A 443 0.91 -11.15 8.18
N HIS A 444 0.42 -10.45 9.19
CA HIS A 444 -0.04 -9.07 9.15
C HIS A 444 0.98 -8.19 9.83
N PHE A 445 1.38 -7.09 9.20
CA PHE A 445 2.20 -6.07 9.84
C PHE A 445 1.37 -4.87 10.25
N HIS A 446 1.58 -4.38 11.48
CA HIS A 446 0.98 -3.19 12.06
C HIS A 446 2.04 -2.21 12.55
N GLY A 447 1.65 -0.94 12.80
CA GLY A 447 2.59 0.11 13.18
C GLY A 447 3.78 0.19 12.21
N ILE A 448 3.55 0.06 10.92
CA ILE A 448 4.56 -0.18 9.89
C ILE A 448 4.34 0.74 8.68
N TRP A 449 5.35 0.90 7.85
CA TRP A 449 5.29 1.67 6.59
C TRP A 449 4.35 1.05 5.55
N LYS A 450 4.03 1.85 4.50
CA LYS A 450 3.28 1.39 3.32
C LYS A 450 3.90 0.13 2.69
N PRO A 451 3.11 -0.75 2.05
CA PRO A 451 3.65 -1.86 1.26
C PRO A 451 4.45 -1.36 0.05
N THR A 452 5.43 -2.16 -0.33
CA THR A 452 6.30 -1.90 -1.48
C THR A 452 6.28 -3.04 -2.51
N GLY A 453 5.18 -3.82 -2.53
CA GLY A 453 5.01 -4.97 -3.42
C GLY A 453 5.69 -6.26 -2.95
N LEU A 454 6.25 -6.28 -1.75
CA LEU A 454 7.07 -7.38 -1.19
C LEU A 454 6.31 -8.72 -1.10
N ARG A 455 4.97 -8.72 -1.13
CA ARG A 455 4.15 -9.95 -1.18
C ARG A 455 4.41 -10.82 -2.43
N ARG A 456 5.03 -10.29 -3.49
CA ARG A 456 5.50 -11.12 -4.62
C ARG A 456 6.64 -12.03 -4.19
N THR A 457 7.57 -11.50 -3.40
CA THR A 457 8.76 -12.22 -2.92
C THR A 457 8.41 -13.11 -1.71
N TYR A 458 7.57 -12.60 -0.81
CA TYR A 458 7.08 -13.30 0.38
C TYR A 458 5.55 -13.37 0.38
N PRO A 459 4.94 -14.36 -0.32
CA PRO A 459 3.48 -14.46 -0.42
C PRO A 459 2.77 -14.83 0.90
N ASN A 460 3.48 -15.14 1.96
CA ASN A 460 2.95 -15.25 3.32
C ASN A 460 2.67 -13.89 4.00
N LEU A 461 3.04 -12.78 3.38
CA LEU A 461 2.66 -11.43 3.79
C LEU A 461 1.25 -11.12 3.28
N MET A 462 0.29 -10.98 4.21
CA MET A 462 -1.10 -10.64 3.88
C MET A 462 -1.28 -9.14 3.72
N ASN A 463 -1.06 -8.39 4.79
CA ASN A 463 -1.30 -6.96 4.84
C ASN A 463 -0.19 -6.19 5.56
N HIS A 464 -0.11 -4.91 5.23
CA HIS A 464 0.45 -3.87 6.07
C HIS A 464 -0.69 -2.98 6.57
N GLU A 465 -0.60 -2.43 7.77
CA GLU A 465 -1.46 -1.34 8.21
C GLU A 465 -0.97 -0.01 7.60
N GLY A 466 -0.02 0.67 8.24
CA GLY A 466 0.57 1.93 7.80
C GLY A 466 -0.47 2.99 7.41
N ALA A 467 -1.52 3.13 8.21
CA ALA A 467 -2.64 4.02 7.95
C ALA A 467 -3.45 4.31 9.22
N LEU A 468 -3.96 5.51 9.34
CA LEU A 468 -5.00 5.82 10.33
C LEU A 468 -6.27 5.05 9.95
N ASN A 469 -6.54 3.96 10.65
CA ASN A 469 -7.60 3.01 10.33
C ASN A 469 -8.77 3.05 11.33
N LEU A 470 -9.77 2.19 11.14
CA LEU A 470 -11.03 2.21 11.92
C LEU A 470 -10.85 1.83 13.40
N GLU A 471 -9.68 1.38 13.85
CA GLU A 471 -9.44 1.19 15.29
C GLU A 471 -9.49 2.52 16.05
N TYR A 472 -9.11 3.63 15.37
CA TYR A 472 -9.15 4.95 15.97
C TYR A 472 -10.55 5.43 16.37
N LEU A 473 -11.61 4.80 15.86
CA LEU A 473 -12.97 5.05 16.34
C LEU A 473 -13.20 4.64 17.80
N LYS A 474 -12.25 3.90 18.39
CA LYS A 474 -12.21 3.64 19.83
C LYS A 474 -11.82 4.88 20.63
N TRP A 475 -11.11 5.86 20.00
CA TRP A 475 -10.47 6.99 20.68
C TRP A 475 -10.84 8.36 20.11
N SER A 476 -11.27 8.42 18.86
CA SER A 476 -11.52 9.67 18.14
C SER A 476 -12.52 9.50 17.01
N ASP A 477 -12.96 10.62 16.44
CA ASP A 477 -13.85 10.70 15.28
C ASP A 477 -13.13 10.93 13.93
N ARG A 478 -11.81 10.76 13.89
CA ARG A 478 -10.99 11.09 12.70
C ARG A 478 -11.23 10.18 11.50
N CYS A 479 -11.66 8.93 11.70
CA CYS A 479 -11.94 7.99 10.61
C CYS A 479 -13.33 8.23 10.02
N THR A 480 -13.51 9.38 9.36
CA THR A 480 -14.72 9.76 8.65
C THR A 480 -14.87 9.03 7.30
N PRO A 481 -16.05 9.02 6.67
CA PRO A 481 -16.23 8.56 5.30
C PRO A 481 -15.28 9.24 4.28
N THR A 482 -15.01 10.54 4.44
CA THR A 482 -14.04 11.26 3.62
C THR A 482 -12.62 10.76 3.84
N HIS A 483 -12.23 10.50 5.11
CA HIS A 483 -10.94 9.90 5.41
C HIS A 483 -10.77 8.52 4.77
N ASN A 484 -11.81 7.68 4.75
CA ASN A 484 -11.76 6.37 4.08
C ASN A 484 -11.47 6.51 2.58
N LEU A 485 -12.03 7.55 1.93
CA LEU A 485 -11.70 7.87 0.52
C LEU A 485 -10.28 8.41 0.35
N HIS A 486 -9.80 9.21 1.29
CA HIS A 486 -8.40 9.64 1.29
C HIS A 486 -7.45 8.44 1.33
N MET A 487 -7.73 7.43 2.15
CA MET A 487 -6.96 6.19 2.19
C MET A 487 -7.01 5.42 0.87
N ALA A 488 -8.18 5.39 0.21
CA ALA A 488 -8.32 4.76 -1.10
C ALA A 488 -7.41 5.41 -2.17
N PHE A 489 -7.33 6.74 -2.17
CA PHE A 489 -6.58 7.50 -3.17
C PHE A 489 -5.12 7.83 -2.78
N THR A 490 -4.65 7.36 -1.63
CA THR A 490 -3.26 7.48 -1.19
C THR A 490 -2.71 6.10 -0.80
N ARG A 491 -2.91 5.66 0.41
CA ARG A 491 -2.31 4.46 1.01
C ARG A 491 -2.55 3.18 0.20
N LEU A 492 -3.77 2.98 -0.34
CA LEU A 492 -4.10 1.81 -1.17
C LEU A 492 -3.40 1.80 -2.54
N MET A 493 -2.91 2.94 -3.03
CA MET A 493 -2.10 3.00 -4.25
C MET A 493 -0.79 2.20 -4.11
N ALA A 494 -0.28 2.04 -2.88
CA ALA A 494 0.90 1.23 -2.59
C ALA A 494 0.61 -0.27 -2.50
N GLY A 495 -0.61 -0.67 -2.19
CA GLY A 495 -1.00 -2.08 -2.05
C GLY A 495 -1.93 -2.38 -0.88
N PRO A 496 -2.09 -3.66 -0.52
CA PRO A 496 -3.08 -4.09 0.45
C PRO A 496 -2.92 -3.40 1.80
N MET A 497 -4.09 -3.19 2.44
CA MET A 497 -4.17 -2.48 3.71
C MET A 497 -5.05 -3.23 4.70
N ASP A 498 -4.54 -3.47 5.91
CA ASP A 498 -5.41 -3.78 7.02
C ASP A 498 -6.06 -2.50 7.54
N TYR A 499 -7.39 -2.54 7.73
CA TYR A 499 -8.17 -1.33 8.04
C TYR A 499 -9.22 -1.56 9.13
N HIS A 500 -9.15 -2.65 9.88
CA HIS A 500 -10.11 -3.03 10.91
C HIS A 500 -11.58 -2.96 10.45
N LEU A 501 -11.84 -3.54 9.25
CA LEU A 501 -13.18 -3.53 8.66
C LEU A 501 -14.20 -4.30 9.50
N GLY A 502 -15.48 -3.99 9.33
CA GLY A 502 -16.59 -4.81 9.80
C GLY A 502 -17.45 -4.20 10.89
N GLY A 503 -17.23 -2.96 11.32
CA GLY A 503 -18.15 -2.31 12.26
C GLY A 503 -19.55 -2.21 11.68
N PHE A 504 -20.56 -2.81 12.33
CA PHE A 504 -21.95 -2.87 11.86
C PHE A 504 -22.89 -1.93 12.59
N ARG A 505 -22.35 -1.18 13.56
CA ARG A 505 -23.10 -0.21 14.38
C ARG A 505 -22.78 1.21 13.89
N ALA A 506 -23.27 1.51 12.69
CA ALA A 506 -23.09 2.80 12.06
C ALA A 506 -23.94 3.88 12.71
N VAL A 507 -23.40 5.09 12.83
CA VAL A 507 -24.05 6.26 13.35
C VAL A 507 -23.74 7.50 12.52
N THR A 508 -24.61 8.50 12.62
CA THR A 508 -24.36 9.84 12.09
C THR A 508 -23.32 10.58 12.94
N ALA A 509 -22.68 11.60 12.39
CA ALA A 509 -21.60 12.34 13.07
C ALA A 509 -22.07 12.97 14.41
N ASP A 510 -23.30 13.45 14.47
CA ASP A 510 -23.89 14.04 15.68
C ASP A 510 -24.22 13.01 16.78
N ALA A 511 -24.34 11.72 16.42
CA ALA A 511 -24.60 10.61 17.35
C ALA A 511 -23.33 9.80 17.67
N PHE A 512 -22.19 10.17 17.11
CA PHE A 512 -20.94 9.44 17.34
C PHE A 512 -20.37 9.75 18.73
N GLU A 513 -19.91 8.70 19.38
CA GLU A 513 -19.15 8.74 20.62
C GLU A 513 -18.00 7.72 20.54
N ALA A 514 -16.76 8.19 20.70
CA ALA A 514 -15.60 7.33 20.76
C ALA A 514 -15.64 6.48 22.04
N ARG A 515 -15.48 5.16 21.90
CA ARG A 515 -15.51 4.26 23.05
C ARG A 515 -14.76 2.98 22.81
N GLN A 516 -14.06 2.53 23.84
CA GLN A 516 -13.20 1.34 23.80
C GLN A 516 -13.98 0.03 23.59
N VAL A 517 -15.17 -0.05 24.18
CA VAL A 517 -16.01 -1.25 24.16
C VAL A 517 -17.18 -1.01 23.24
N ALA A 518 -17.41 -1.95 22.35
CA ALA A 518 -18.44 -1.85 21.33
C ALA A 518 -18.38 -0.52 20.55
N PRO A 519 -17.24 -0.20 19.87
CA PRO A 519 -17.06 1.05 19.12
C PRO A 519 -18.16 1.26 18.09
N LEU A 520 -18.46 2.52 17.80
CA LEU A 520 -19.36 2.92 16.72
C LEU A 520 -18.55 3.22 15.46
N VAL A 521 -19.18 3.17 14.29
CA VAL A 521 -18.56 3.58 13.04
C VAL A 521 -19.30 4.77 12.43
N LEU A 522 -18.53 5.69 11.85
CA LEU A 522 -19.05 6.87 11.14
C LEU A 522 -19.45 6.50 9.71
N GLY A 523 -20.52 7.13 9.21
CA GLY A 523 -21.08 6.88 7.90
C GLY A 523 -22.22 5.87 7.94
N THR A 524 -22.39 5.12 6.84
CA THR A 524 -23.46 4.13 6.73
C THR A 524 -22.95 2.70 6.71
N ARG A 525 -23.84 1.74 6.91
CA ARG A 525 -23.52 0.32 6.78
C ARG A 525 -23.15 -0.05 5.35
N CYS A 526 -23.79 0.56 4.32
CA CYS A 526 -23.39 0.36 2.94
C CYS A 526 -21.97 0.86 2.67
N HIS A 527 -21.58 2.00 3.26
CA HIS A 527 -20.20 2.50 3.17
C HIS A 527 -19.19 1.48 3.74
N MET A 528 -19.49 0.92 4.91
CA MET A 528 -18.68 -0.13 5.55
C MET A 528 -18.58 -1.38 4.65
N LEU A 529 -19.70 -1.83 4.08
CA LEU A 529 -19.73 -2.98 3.18
C LEU A 529 -18.94 -2.68 1.87
N ALA A 530 -19.05 -1.45 1.34
CA ALA A 530 -18.35 -1.05 0.13
C ALA A 530 -16.82 -1.09 0.29
N MET A 531 -16.29 -0.81 1.48
CA MET A 531 -14.85 -0.91 1.74
C MET A 531 -14.31 -2.33 1.53
N TYR A 532 -15.09 -3.40 1.73
CA TYR A 532 -14.67 -4.77 1.42
C TYR A 532 -14.50 -5.02 -0.08
N VAL A 533 -15.14 -4.21 -0.92
CA VAL A 533 -14.91 -4.23 -2.38
C VAL A 533 -13.82 -3.26 -2.78
N CYS A 534 -13.84 -2.03 -2.24
CA CYS A 534 -12.97 -0.95 -2.68
C CYS A 534 -11.53 -1.11 -2.19
N PHE A 535 -11.34 -1.70 -1.01
CA PHE A 535 -10.01 -1.86 -0.42
C PHE A 535 -9.37 -3.21 -0.82
N ASP A 536 -8.10 -3.19 -1.21
CA ASP A 536 -7.32 -4.41 -1.39
C ASP A 536 -6.90 -4.92 -0.01
N ASN A 537 -7.55 -6.00 0.43
CA ASN A 537 -7.30 -6.62 1.72
C ASN A 537 -7.57 -8.14 1.62
N PRO A 538 -6.53 -8.97 1.47
CA PRO A 538 -6.69 -10.42 1.31
C PRO A 538 -7.10 -11.14 2.59
N ALA A 539 -6.97 -10.51 3.75
CA ALA A 539 -7.41 -11.07 5.03
C ALA A 539 -8.15 -10.00 5.86
N PRO A 540 -9.34 -9.55 5.39
CA PRO A 540 -10.09 -8.49 6.03
C PRO A 540 -10.73 -8.98 7.33
N MET A 541 -10.74 -8.09 8.30
CA MET A 541 -11.40 -8.35 9.59
C MET A 541 -12.91 -8.31 9.47
N VAL A 542 -13.57 -9.11 10.28
CA VAL A 542 -14.98 -9.05 10.66
C VAL A 542 -14.98 -8.65 12.14
N ALA A 543 -14.73 -7.36 12.38
CA ALA A 543 -14.21 -6.86 13.66
C ALA A 543 -15.29 -6.69 14.75
N ASP A 544 -16.58 -6.56 14.39
CA ASP A 544 -17.65 -6.42 15.37
C ASP A 544 -17.94 -7.75 16.09
N TYR A 545 -18.72 -7.71 17.16
CA TYR A 545 -19.10 -8.91 17.89
C TYR A 545 -20.25 -9.65 17.19
N PRO A 546 -20.40 -10.97 17.37
CA PRO A 546 -21.34 -11.80 16.62
C PRO A 546 -22.78 -11.28 16.58
N GLN A 547 -23.30 -10.78 17.70
CA GLN A 547 -24.69 -10.29 17.78
C GLN A 547 -24.92 -8.98 17.03
N ALA A 548 -23.86 -8.22 16.75
CA ALA A 548 -23.97 -7.03 15.91
C ALA A 548 -24.25 -7.38 14.43
N TYR A 549 -23.98 -8.61 14.02
CA TYR A 549 -24.16 -9.10 12.65
C TYR A 549 -25.42 -9.91 12.44
N LEU A 550 -25.74 -10.78 13.40
CA LEU A 550 -26.82 -11.75 13.23
C LEU A 550 -28.18 -11.07 12.96
N ASN A 551 -28.84 -11.49 11.90
CA ASN A 551 -30.14 -10.94 11.44
C ASN A 551 -30.10 -9.47 11.02
N GLN A 552 -28.89 -8.93 10.73
CA GLN A 552 -28.76 -7.55 10.26
C GLN A 552 -28.75 -7.48 8.72
N PRO A 553 -29.37 -6.45 8.11
CA PRO A 553 -29.33 -6.23 6.68
C PRO A 553 -27.88 -6.09 6.18
N GLY A 554 -27.53 -6.75 5.06
CA GLY A 554 -26.21 -6.71 4.44
C GLY A 554 -25.21 -7.70 5.03
N PHE A 555 -25.53 -8.46 6.07
CA PHE A 555 -24.65 -9.48 6.61
C PHE A 555 -24.47 -10.66 5.64
N ASP A 556 -25.51 -11.01 4.89
CA ASP A 556 -25.45 -11.99 3.81
C ASP A 556 -24.48 -11.58 2.70
N PHE A 557 -24.43 -10.30 2.36
CA PHE A 557 -23.43 -9.78 1.42
C PHE A 557 -22.01 -9.89 2.00
N LEU A 558 -21.80 -9.47 3.25
CA LEU A 558 -20.50 -9.54 3.94
C LEU A 558 -19.95 -10.97 3.96
N MET A 559 -20.79 -11.97 4.22
CA MET A 559 -20.36 -13.37 4.24
C MET A 559 -20.04 -13.90 2.85
N ALA A 560 -20.77 -13.46 1.83
CA ALA A 560 -20.60 -13.94 0.45
C ALA A 560 -19.43 -13.29 -0.30
N ILE A 561 -18.97 -12.12 0.10
CA ILE A 561 -17.89 -11.39 -0.61
C ILE A 561 -16.55 -12.13 -0.50
N PRO A 562 -15.81 -12.34 -1.61
CA PRO A 562 -14.46 -12.91 -1.57
C PRO A 562 -13.43 -11.92 -0.99
N THR A 563 -12.23 -12.42 -0.69
CA THR A 563 -11.12 -11.64 -0.16
C THR A 563 -10.01 -11.39 -1.18
N TRP A 564 -10.11 -12.00 -2.36
CA TRP A 564 -9.19 -11.81 -3.47
C TRP A 564 -9.92 -11.97 -4.80
N TRP A 565 -9.35 -11.43 -5.89
CA TRP A 565 -10.06 -11.12 -7.09
C TRP A 565 -9.33 -11.58 -8.34
N ASP A 566 -10.10 -11.95 -9.37
CA ASP A 566 -9.55 -12.26 -10.68
C ASP A 566 -9.30 -10.99 -11.49
N GLU A 567 -10.10 -9.94 -11.24
CA GLU A 567 -10.07 -8.70 -11.98
C GLU A 567 -10.66 -7.54 -11.16
N THR A 568 -10.10 -6.34 -11.34
CA THR A 568 -10.59 -5.09 -10.73
C THR A 568 -10.83 -4.06 -11.83
N ARG A 569 -11.96 -3.34 -11.76
CA ARG A 569 -12.31 -2.19 -12.61
C ARG A 569 -12.80 -1.04 -11.76
N VAL A 570 -12.30 0.15 -11.99
CA VAL A 570 -12.83 1.37 -11.39
C VAL A 570 -13.83 1.99 -12.35
N LEU A 571 -15.09 2.03 -11.95
CA LEU A 571 -16.21 2.51 -12.77
C LEU A 571 -16.37 4.02 -12.68
N HIS A 572 -16.10 4.59 -11.50
CA HIS A 572 -16.15 6.03 -11.26
C HIS A 572 -15.15 6.41 -10.18
N ASP A 573 -14.49 7.54 -10.34
CA ASP A 573 -13.61 8.13 -9.33
C ASP A 573 -13.68 9.66 -9.37
N GLU A 574 -13.80 10.24 -8.20
CA GLU A 574 -13.61 11.66 -7.92
C GLU A 574 -12.69 11.77 -6.71
N LEU A 575 -11.48 12.30 -6.91
CA LEU A 575 -10.37 12.24 -5.97
C LEU A 575 -10.76 12.78 -4.58
N GLY A 576 -10.77 11.88 -3.59
CA GLY A 576 -11.13 12.18 -2.19
C GLY A 576 -12.64 12.34 -1.93
N GLU A 577 -13.51 12.22 -2.93
CA GLU A 577 -14.95 12.51 -2.83
C GLU A 577 -15.83 11.29 -3.09
N CYS A 578 -15.52 10.51 -4.13
CA CYS A 578 -16.34 9.37 -4.52
C CYS A 578 -15.49 8.30 -5.24
N LEU A 579 -15.81 7.04 -4.99
CA LEU A 579 -15.19 5.88 -5.65
C LEU A 579 -16.22 4.80 -5.86
N VAL A 580 -16.32 4.29 -7.10
CA VAL A 580 -17.10 3.08 -7.42
C VAL A 580 -16.21 2.09 -8.13
N MET A 581 -16.11 0.89 -7.59
CA MET A 581 -15.33 -0.22 -8.13
C MET A 581 -16.21 -1.44 -8.39
N ALA A 582 -15.80 -2.22 -9.38
CA ALA A 582 -16.28 -3.58 -9.60
C ALA A 582 -15.09 -4.54 -9.55
N ARG A 583 -15.24 -5.64 -8.82
CA ARG A 583 -14.23 -6.70 -8.72
C ARG A 583 -14.84 -8.04 -9.03
N ARG A 584 -14.16 -8.82 -9.88
CA ARG A 584 -14.67 -10.11 -10.32
C ARG A 584 -14.00 -11.25 -9.57
N ARG A 585 -14.82 -12.22 -9.16
CA ARG A 585 -14.38 -13.54 -8.74
C ARG A 585 -15.18 -14.58 -9.49
N ASP A 586 -14.49 -15.45 -10.21
CA ASP A 586 -15.10 -16.43 -11.10
C ASP A 586 -16.04 -15.75 -12.13
N ARG A 587 -17.34 -15.96 -12.03
CA ARG A 587 -18.37 -15.39 -12.93
C ARG A 587 -19.17 -14.24 -12.32
N THR A 588 -18.84 -13.84 -11.08
CA THR A 588 -19.59 -12.84 -10.33
C THR A 588 -18.75 -11.57 -10.18
N TRP A 589 -19.33 -10.44 -10.57
CA TRP A 589 -18.79 -9.13 -10.21
C TRP A 589 -19.41 -8.64 -8.91
N TYR A 590 -18.59 -8.10 -8.04
CA TYR A 590 -18.98 -7.44 -6.81
C TYR A 590 -18.73 -5.94 -6.98
N LEU A 591 -19.79 -5.15 -6.79
CA LEU A 591 -19.73 -3.71 -6.85
C LEU A 591 -19.60 -3.13 -5.44
N GLY A 592 -18.78 -2.10 -5.29
CA GLY A 592 -18.69 -1.27 -4.10
C GLY A 592 -18.59 0.19 -4.51
N GLY A 593 -19.48 1.02 -3.96
CA GLY A 593 -19.45 2.46 -4.14
C GLY A 593 -19.47 3.14 -2.78
N MET A 594 -18.62 4.15 -2.60
CA MET A 594 -18.53 4.92 -1.36
C MET A 594 -18.32 6.40 -1.68
N CYS A 595 -18.91 7.29 -0.87
CA CYS A 595 -18.74 8.72 -1.01
C CYS A 595 -18.47 9.40 0.34
N GLY A 596 -17.89 10.60 0.25
CA GLY A 596 -17.61 11.49 1.37
C GLY A 596 -18.85 12.28 1.83
N GLU A 597 -18.64 13.56 2.10
CA GLU A 597 -19.69 14.42 2.72
C GLU A 597 -20.81 14.82 1.76
N ARG A 598 -20.62 14.65 0.45
CA ARG A 598 -21.60 15.04 -0.57
C ARG A 598 -22.33 13.82 -1.13
N SER A 599 -23.60 14.01 -1.47
CA SER A 599 -24.36 13.01 -2.24
C SER A 599 -23.93 13.01 -3.72
N HIS A 600 -24.04 11.86 -4.36
CA HIS A 600 -23.71 11.68 -5.78
C HIS A 600 -24.83 10.96 -6.52
N GLU A 601 -25.19 11.50 -7.70
CA GLU A 601 -26.00 10.82 -8.71
C GLU A 601 -25.07 10.35 -9.81
N LEU A 602 -24.94 9.06 -9.99
CA LEU A 602 -23.98 8.45 -10.92
C LEU A 602 -24.66 7.69 -12.02
N SER A 603 -24.09 7.78 -13.22
CA SER A 603 -24.48 6.99 -14.39
C SER A 603 -23.28 6.16 -14.81
N LEU A 604 -23.31 4.85 -14.54
CA LEU A 604 -22.19 3.95 -14.72
C LEU A 604 -22.32 3.14 -16.01
N ASP A 605 -21.26 3.10 -16.79
CA ASP A 605 -21.12 2.22 -17.94
C ASP A 605 -20.73 0.81 -17.48
N LEU A 606 -21.55 -0.19 -17.82
CA LEU A 606 -21.32 -1.61 -17.50
C LEU A 606 -20.76 -2.41 -18.69
N SER A 607 -20.46 -1.78 -19.81
CA SER A 607 -20.00 -2.46 -21.04
C SER A 607 -18.71 -3.25 -20.84
N ASN A 608 -17.84 -2.82 -19.91
CA ASN A 608 -16.60 -3.52 -19.55
C ASN A 608 -16.81 -4.66 -18.54
N LEU A 609 -18.02 -4.85 -18.01
CA LEU A 609 -18.33 -5.90 -17.03
C LEU A 609 -19.19 -7.02 -17.62
N LEU A 610 -19.92 -6.74 -18.70
CA LEU A 610 -20.96 -7.59 -19.28
C LEU A 610 -20.78 -7.74 -20.79
N ASP A 611 -20.87 -8.97 -21.28
CA ASP A 611 -20.97 -9.28 -22.71
C ASP A 611 -22.45 -9.36 -23.19
N GLY A 612 -23.40 -9.25 -22.27
CA GLY A 612 -24.85 -9.36 -22.52
C GLY A 612 -25.64 -9.05 -21.26
N LYS A 613 -26.87 -9.55 -21.16
CA LYS A 613 -27.71 -9.31 -19.99
C LYS A 613 -27.14 -9.94 -18.73
N GLY A 614 -27.32 -9.27 -17.59
CA GLY A 614 -26.95 -9.73 -16.26
C GLY A 614 -28.05 -9.52 -15.23
N GLN A 615 -27.94 -10.22 -14.11
CA GLN A 615 -28.79 -10.01 -12.93
C GLN A 615 -27.93 -9.32 -11.85
N LEU A 616 -28.32 -8.10 -11.51
CA LEU A 616 -27.70 -7.26 -10.48
C LEU A 616 -28.58 -7.23 -9.23
N GLU A 617 -28.01 -7.63 -8.11
CA GLU A 617 -28.60 -7.47 -6.78
C GLU A 617 -27.84 -6.37 -6.05
N LEU A 618 -28.55 -5.32 -5.62
CA LEU A 618 -27.99 -4.15 -4.95
C LEU A 618 -28.50 -4.03 -3.51
N TRP A 619 -27.61 -3.60 -2.62
CA TRP A 619 -27.91 -3.09 -1.27
C TRP A 619 -27.53 -1.62 -1.25
N GLU A 620 -28.48 -0.75 -0.92
CA GLU A 620 -28.35 0.70 -0.99
C GLU A 620 -28.82 1.32 0.32
N ASP A 621 -28.23 2.44 0.70
CA ASP A 621 -28.69 3.20 1.84
C ASP A 621 -30.12 3.72 1.60
N VAL A 622 -30.97 3.65 2.62
CA VAL A 622 -32.31 4.26 2.54
C VAL A 622 -32.24 5.77 2.68
N ALA A 623 -31.41 6.26 3.57
CA ALA A 623 -31.05 7.66 3.77
C ALA A 623 -29.91 7.75 4.80
N ALA A 624 -29.01 8.73 4.67
CA ALA A 624 -27.90 8.95 5.59
C ALA A 624 -28.29 9.04 7.07
N ARG A 625 -29.45 9.64 7.39
CA ARG A 625 -29.99 9.74 8.74
C ARG A 625 -30.43 8.39 9.38
N PHE A 626 -30.47 7.32 8.59
CA PHE A 626 -30.79 5.96 9.04
C PHE A 626 -29.63 5.00 8.68
N PRO A 627 -28.43 5.18 9.24
CA PRO A 627 -27.18 4.63 8.75
C PRO A 627 -27.12 3.10 8.72
N ASN A 628 -28.02 2.42 9.44
CA ASN A 628 -28.11 0.95 9.46
C ASN A 628 -29.27 0.39 8.64
N ARG A 629 -30.04 1.25 7.92
CA ARG A 629 -31.16 0.80 7.09
C ARG A 629 -30.74 0.69 5.64
N LEU A 630 -30.87 -0.52 5.10
CA LEU A 630 -30.58 -0.82 3.70
C LEU A 630 -31.88 -1.16 2.97
N SER A 631 -31.96 -0.77 1.70
CA SER A 631 -32.90 -1.30 0.72
C SER A 631 -32.18 -2.32 -0.16
N GLN A 632 -32.89 -3.35 -0.56
CA GLN A 632 -32.39 -4.38 -1.48
C GLN A 632 -33.27 -4.39 -2.72
N ARG A 633 -32.65 -4.38 -3.91
CA ARG A 633 -33.37 -4.50 -5.18
C ARG A 633 -32.62 -5.39 -6.15
N LYS A 634 -33.39 -6.05 -7.04
CA LYS A 634 -32.86 -6.89 -8.12
C LYS A 634 -33.23 -6.27 -9.44
N LEU A 635 -32.25 -6.18 -10.33
CA LEU A 635 -32.37 -5.53 -11.63
C LEU A 635 -31.83 -6.46 -12.70
N GLU A 636 -32.49 -6.47 -13.87
CA GLU A 636 -31.84 -6.90 -15.10
C GLU A 636 -31.04 -5.72 -15.66
N VAL A 637 -29.78 -5.91 -15.97
CA VAL A 637 -28.87 -4.92 -16.53
C VAL A 637 -28.26 -5.42 -17.84
N SER A 638 -27.86 -4.50 -18.69
CA SER A 638 -27.21 -4.82 -19.97
C SER A 638 -26.07 -3.82 -20.26
N PRO A 639 -25.10 -4.18 -21.11
CA PRO A 639 -24.00 -3.30 -21.47
C PRO A 639 -24.44 -2.00 -22.17
N ASP A 640 -25.60 -2.01 -22.83
CA ASP A 640 -26.12 -0.88 -23.59
C ASP A 640 -26.91 0.14 -22.74
N GLN A 641 -27.13 -0.17 -21.46
CA GLN A 641 -27.91 0.69 -20.55
C GLN A 641 -27.06 1.07 -19.34
N PRO A 642 -26.84 2.36 -19.08
CA PRO A 642 -26.11 2.80 -17.92
C PRO A 642 -26.87 2.46 -16.63
N LEU A 643 -26.13 2.07 -15.61
CA LEU A 643 -26.66 1.88 -14.27
C LEU A 643 -26.66 3.21 -13.51
N THR A 644 -27.88 3.66 -13.12
CA THR A 644 -27.99 4.83 -12.26
C THR A 644 -27.93 4.43 -10.79
N LEU A 645 -27.02 5.07 -10.03
CA LEU A 645 -26.86 4.92 -8.58
C LEU A 645 -26.99 6.27 -7.89
N HIS A 646 -27.60 6.24 -6.71
CA HIS A 646 -27.61 7.38 -5.78
C HIS A 646 -26.80 6.99 -4.56
N LEU A 647 -25.81 7.82 -4.18
CA LEU A 647 -25.05 7.67 -2.93
C LEU A 647 -25.38 8.83 -1.99
N GLU A 648 -25.81 8.48 -0.79
CA GLU A 648 -26.09 9.42 0.31
C GLU A 648 -24.78 9.98 0.89
N PRO A 649 -24.77 11.17 1.51
CA PRO A 649 -23.60 11.69 2.21
C PRO A 649 -23.06 10.71 3.26
N GLY A 650 -21.76 10.41 3.23
CA GLY A 650 -21.13 9.39 4.07
C GLY A 650 -21.62 7.97 3.82
N GLY A 651 -22.30 7.79 2.68
CA GLY A 651 -22.98 6.56 2.33
C GLY A 651 -22.23 5.69 1.34
N GLY A 652 -22.90 4.61 0.92
CA GLY A 652 -22.37 3.67 -0.04
C GLY A 652 -23.44 2.83 -0.72
N VAL A 653 -22.98 1.97 -1.61
CA VAL A 653 -23.76 0.96 -2.28
C VAL A 653 -22.89 -0.29 -2.48
N VAL A 654 -23.51 -1.46 -2.36
CA VAL A 654 -22.83 -2.70 -2.75
C VAL A 654 -23.74 -3.56 -3.62
N GLY A 655 -23.14 -4.42 -4.45
CA GLY A 655 -23.91 -5.27 -5.34
C GLY A 655 -23.21 -6.54 -5.77
N ARG A 656 -24.02 -7.52 -6.23
CA ARG A 656 -23.56 -8.72 -6.91
C ARG A 656 -24.16 -8.76 -8.31
N LEU A 657 -23.31 -8.81 -9.31
CA LEU A 657 -23.70 -8.90 -10.71
C LEU A 657 -23.29 -10.25 -11.28
N ASN A 658 -24.27 -11.05 -11.63
CA ASN A 658 -24.07 -12.33 -12.29
C ASN A 658 -24.42 -12.21 -13.78
N GLN A 659 -23.50 -12.62 -14.65
CA GLN A 659 -23.81 -12.75 -16.08
C GLN A 659 -24.86 -13.83 -16.32
N ALA A 660 -25.86 -13.55 -17.14
CA ALA A 660 -26.75 -14.60 -17.62
C ALA A 660 -25.91 -15.65 -18.36
N PRO A 661 -26.25 -16.96 -18.25
CA PRO A 661 -25.58 -17.96 -19.05
C PRO A 661 -25.77 -17.57 -20.53
N SER A 662 -24.65 -17.51 -21.28
CA SER A 662 -24.74 -17.31 -22.73
C SER A 662 -25.69 -18.36 -23.30
N PRO A 663 -26.64 -18.00 -24.17
CA PRO A 663 -27.45 -19.02 -24.84
C PRO A 663 -26.48 -19.96 -25.53
N THR A 664 -26.60 -21.24 -25.19
CA THR A 664 -25.81 -22.30 -25.82
C THR A 664 -26.07 -22.24 -27.32
N PRO A 665 -25.04 -22.18 -28.19
CA PRO A 665 -25.22 -22.06 -29.63
C PRO A 665 -25.97 -23.21 -30.26
#